data_de88be2e796681bc4ba5b734a631b7ae
#
_entry.id   de88be2e796681bc4ba5b734a631b7ae
#
_cell.length_a   1.000
_cell.length_b   1.000
_cell.length_c   1.000
_cell.angle_alpha   90.00
_cell.angle_beta   90.00
_cell.angle_gamma   90.00
#
_symmetry.space_group_name_H-M   'P 1'
#
loop_
_entity.id
_entity.type
_entity.pdbx_description
1 polymer ?
#
loop_
_entity_poly.entity_id
_entity_poly.type
_entity_poly.pdbx_seq_one_letter_code
_entity_poly.pdbx_strand_id
1 'polypeptide(L)'
;MDTIDIRGARTHNLKNINLTIPRDKLIVITGLSGSGKSSLAFDTLYAEGQRRYVESLSAYARQFLSLMEKPDVDHIEGLSPAISIEQKSTSHNPRSTVGTITEIHDYLRLLFARVGEPRCPHHNVPLTAQTISQMVDKVLSLPEESKMMLLAPVVKERKGEHVKLLQQIAAQGYIRARIDGEICDLSDPPKLELQKKHTIEVVVDRFKVRSDLATRLAESFETTLELSGGTAVVAYMDDPKAEELMFSANFACPHCGYSVPELEPRLFSFNNPAGACPTCDGLGVQQYFDEKRVVQNPSISLANGAIKGWDRRNFYYYQMLTSLAKHYHFDIETPFEELPKKIQQIILHGSGKEEIEFQYMNDRGDVVLRHHVFEGILNNMARRYKETESMSVREELAKHISNRPCADCGGSRLRPEARNVYIEQTNLPDVSEKSIGEALSFFGELQLTGQKAQIAEKILKEIKERLQFLVNVGLNYLSLSRSAETLSGGEAQRIRLASQIGAGLVGVMYVLDEPSIGLHQRDNERLLSTLIHLRNLGNTVIVVEHDEDAILSADHIIDIGPGAGVHGGNVIAEGTAQQIMQNPNSLTGKFLSGAEKIEIPKKRTALDKKKTLKLFGASGNNLKNVNLEIPVGLFTCITGVSGSGKSTLINDTLFPIAQNALNRAENAEAAPYKSIDGLEFFDKVIDIDQSPIGRTPRSNPATYTGVFTPIRELFAGVPEARARGYNPGRFSFNVRGGRCEACQGDGVIKVEMHFLPDVYVPCDQCKGKRYNRETLEIRYKGKTIHQVLDMTVEEAREFFDAVPMIARKLQTLMDVGLSYIRLGQSSTTLSGGEAQRVKLATELSKRDTGKTLYILDEPTTGLHFADIKQLLSVLHRLRDQGNTIVVIEHNLDVIKTADWIVDLGPEGGSGGGQIIATGTPEQIAKVEGSHTARFLKGILAKG
;
A
#
# COMPACT_ATOMS: atom_id res chain seq x y z
N MET A 1 -33.44 -8.44 -23.85
CA MET A 1 -33.58 -7.02 -23.46
C MET A 1 -32.31 -6.28 -23.83
N ASP A 2 -32.47 -5.23 -24.61
CA ASP A 2 -31.32 -4.47 -25.16
C ASP A 2 -31.06 -3.18 -24.38
N THR A 3 -31.85 -2.94 -23.34
CA THR A 3 -31.75 -1.71 -22.54
C THR A 3 -31.94 -1.97 -21.04
N ILE A 4 -31.35 -1.11 -20.24
CA ILE A 4 -31.61 -0.99 -18.80
C ILE A 4 -32.59 0.18 -18.63
N ASP A 5 -33.75 -0.10 -18.10
CA ASP A 5 -34.82 0.89 -17.94
C ASP A 5 -34.97 1.26 -16.46
N ILE A 6 -34.71 2.52 -16.14
CA ILE A 6 -34.77 3.08 -14.78
C ILE A 6 -35.93 4.02 -14.70
N ARG A 7 -36.80 3.87 -13.70
CA ARG A 7 -37.94 4.74 -13.42
C ARG A 7 -37.91 5.20 -11.96
N GLY A 8 -37.95 6.49 -11.77
CA GLY A 8 -38.11 7.11 -10.47
C GLY A 8 -36.91 6.94 -9.52
N ALA A 9 -35.68 7.03 -10.00
CA ALA A 9 -34.49 6.98 -9.15
C ALA A 9 -34.36 8.23 -8.29
N ARG A 10 -34.34 8.07 -6.98
CA ARG A 10 -34.31 9.16 -5.97
C ARG A 10 -33.17 8.97 -4.96
N THR A 11 -32.25 8.07 -5.20
CA THR A 11 -31.15 7.79 -4.29
C THR A 11 -30.33 9.06 -4.06
N HIS A 12 -30.07 9.39 -2.80
CA HIS A 12 -29.33 10.59 -2.38
C HIS A 12 -29.91 11.86 -3.00
N ASN A 13 -29.17 12.60 -3.82
CA ASN A 13 -29.59 13.85 -4.44
C ASN A 13 -30.29 13.67 -5.80
N LEU A 14 -30.47 12.43 -6.27
CA LEU A 14 -31.19 12.18 -7.52
C LEU A 14 -32.66 12.61 -7.43
N LYS A 15 -33.15 13.33 -8.45
CA LYS A 15 -34.47 13.97 -8.45
C LYS A 15 -35.47 13.21 -9.32
N ASN A 16 -35.84 12.00 -8.88
CA ASN A 16 -36.85 11.19 -9.54
C ASN A 16 -36.56 11.01 -11.04
N ILE A 17 -35.33 10.62 -11.37
CA ILE A 17 -34.88 10.51 -12.75
C ILE A 17 -35.36 9.24 -13.44
N ASN A 18 -35.64 9.38 -14.73
CA ASN A 18 -36.01 8.27 -15.61
C ASN A 18 -34.96 8.17 -16.73
N LEU A 19 -34.45 6.98 -16.94
CA LEU A 19 -33.38 6.73 -17.92
C LEU A 19 -33.62 5.41 -18.65
N THR A 20 -33.28 5.39 -19.93
CA THR A 20 -33.17 4.17 -20.73
C THR A 20 -31.73 4.06 -21.22
N ILE A 21 -30.99 3.13 -20.67
CA ILE A 21 -29.55 2.98 -20.94
C ILE A 21 -29.35 1.77 -21.85
N PRO A 22 -28.63 1.87 -22.97
CA PRO A 22 -28.37 0.74 -23.85
C PRO A 22 -27.46 -0.28 -23.16
N ARG A 23 -27.72 -1.56 -23.37
CA ARG A 23 -26.86 -2.67 -22.89
C ARG A 23 -25.75 -2.98 -23.90
N ASP A 24 -24.70 -3.66 -23.41
CA ASP A 24 -23.55 -4.09 -24.22
C ASP A 24 -22.83 -2.93 -24.91
N LYS A 25 -22.82 -1.79 -24.23
CA LYS A 25 -22.20 -0.53 -24.69
C LYS A 25 -21.27 0.04 -23.62
N LEU A 26 -20.40 0.92 -24.04
CA LEU A 26 -19.60 1.75 -23.15
C LEU A 26 -20.38 3.02 -22.82
N ILE A 27 -20.73 3.17 -21.55
CA ILE A 27 -21.58 4.27 -21.07
C ILE A 27 -20.76 5.10 -20.10
N VAL A 28 -20.67 6.40 -20.34
CA VAL A 28 -19.99 7.33 -19.45
C VAL A 28 -21.02 8.21 -18.74
N ILE A 29 -20.95 8.23 -17.42
CA ILE A 29 -21.73 9.12 -16.57
C ILE A 29 -20.81 10.25 -16.14
N THR A 30 -21.14 11.47 -16.48
CA THR A 30 -20.34 12.66 -16.20
C THR A 30 -21.18 13.77 -15.57
N GLY A 31 -20.53 14.83 -15.12
CA GLY A 31 -21.16 15.98 -14.49
C GLY A 31 -20.24 16.59 -13.42
N LEU A 32 -20.69 17.67 -12.82
CA LEU A 32 -19.95 18.34 -11.73
C LEU A 32 -19.73 17.43 -10.52
N SER A 33 -18.70 17.68 -9.75
CA SER A 33 -18.49 17.01 -8.47
C SER A 33 -19.72 17.19 -7.58
N GLY A 34 -20.19 16.09 -7.00
CA GLY A 34 -21.39 16.09 -6.16
C GLY A 34 -22.70 16.19 -6.91
N SER A 35 -22.72 16.07 -8.23
CA SER A 35 -23.94 16.15 -9.05
C SER A 35 -24.87 14.93 -8.93
N GLY A 36 -24.38 13.79 -8.45
CA GLY A 36 -25.13 12.55 -8.32
C GLY A 36 -24.67 11.41 -9.22
N LYS A 37 -23.52 11.52 -9.84
CA LYS A 37 -22.94 10.50 -10.72
C LYS A 37 -22.76 9.15 -10.01
N SER A 38 -22.09 9.16 -8.86
CA SER A 38 -21.87 7.96 -8.06
C SER A 38 -23.17 7.43 -7.48
N SER A 39 -24.12 8.30 -7.14
CA SER A 39 -25.45 7.91 -6.68
C SER A 39 -26.19 7.11 -7.74
N LEU A 40 -26.08 7.49 -9.00
CA LEU A 40 -26.68 6.73 -10.11
C LEU A 40 -25.91 5.45 -10.40
N ALA A 41 -24.59 5.53 -10.57
CA ALA A 41 -23.78 4.41 -11.02
C ALA A 41 -23.62 3.32 -9.93
N PHE A 42 -23.24 3.70 -8.73
CA PHE A 42 -22.93 2.77 -7.65
C PHE A 42 -24.11 2.53 -6.71
N ASP A 43 -24.71 3.58 -6.20
CA ASP A 43 -25.75 3.47 -5.18
C ASP A 43 -27.12 3.07 -5.76
N THR A 44 -27.31 3.15 -7.06
CA THR A 44 -28.53 2.72 -7.75
C THR A 44 -28.31 1.51 -8.65
N LEU A 45 -27.52 1.65 -9.72
CA LEU A 45 -27.35 0.58 -10.72
C LEU A 45 -26.58 -0.61 -10.17
N TYR A 46 -25.38 -0.37 -9.63
CA TYR A 46 -24.57 -1.44 -9.06
C TYR A 46 -25.24 -2.07 -7.84
N ALA A 47 -25.71 -1.26 -6.92
CA ALA A 47 -26.35 -1.73 -5.68
C ALA A 47 -27.54 -2.64 -5.96
N GLU A 48 -28.41 -2.27 -6.90
CA GLU A 48 -29.57 -3.09 -7.26
C GLU A 48 -29.17 -4.36 -8.05
N GLY A 49 -28.22 -4.25 -8.96
CA GLY A 49 -27.68 -5.39 -9.70
C GLY A 49 -27.03 -6.41 -8.77
N GLN A 50 -26.26 -5.96 -7.80
CA GLN A 50 -25.62 -6.80 -6.79
C GLN A 50 -26.65 -7.43 -5.86
N ARG A 51 -27.62 -6.65 -5.39
CA ARG A 51 -28.69 -7.13 -4.51
C ARG A 51 -29.49 -8.26 -5.17
N ARG A 52 -29.91 -8.10 -6.41
CA ARG A 52 -30.66 -9.12 -7.18
C ARG A 52 -29.83 -10.38 -7.41
N TYR A 53 -28.54 -10.22 -7.66
CA TYR A 53 -27.65 -11.36 -7.82
C TYR A 53 -27.54 -12.17 -6.52
N VAL A 54 -27.31 -11.51 -5.38
CA VAL A 54 -27.24 -12.15 -4.06
C VAL A 54 -28.57 -12.81 -3.70
N GLU A 55 -29.71 -12.21 -4.04
CA GLU A 55 -31.05 -12.76 -3.82
C GLU A 55 -31.23 -14.09 -4.57
N SER A 56 -30.59 -14.24 -5.73
CA SER A 56 -30.65 -15.48 -6.54
C SER A 56 -29.77 -16.61 -5.98
N LEU A 57 -28.89 -16.31 -5.02
CA LEU A 57 -27.97 -17.30 -4.43
C LEU A 57 -28.63 -18.12 -3.30
N SER A 58 -27.81 -18.88 -2.58
CA SER A 58 -28.25 -19.76 -1.51
C SER A 58 -28.91 -19.00 -0.33
N ALA A 59 -29.67 -19.74 0.48
CA ALA A 59 -30.29 -19.19 1.70
C ALA A 59 -29.25 -18.55 2.65
N TYR A 60 -28.04 -19.08 2.69
CA TYR A 60 -26.94 -18.50 3.47
C TYR A 60 -26.55 -17.11 2.96
N ALA A 61 -26.36 -16.95 1.66
CA ALA A 61 -26.05 -15.65 1.06
C ALA A 61 -27.17 -14.65 1.26
N ARG A 62 -28.43 -15.08 1.24
CA ARG A 62 -29.59 -14.23 1.48
C ARG A 62 -29.63 -13.61 2.89
N GLN A 63 -28.97 -14.18 3.86
CA GLN A 63 -28.85 -13.59 5.20
C GLN A 63 -28.17 -12.21 5.18
N PHE A 64 -27.32 -11.97 4.19
CA PHE A 64 -26.64 -10.68 4.02
C PHE A 64 -27.49 -9.63 3.32
N LEU A 65 -28.62 -10.02 2.70
CA LEU A 65 -29.52 -9.08 2.02
C LEU A 65 -30.13 -8.05 2.97
N SER A 66 -30.40 -8.41 4.21
CA SER A 66 -30.92 -7.49 5.21
C SER A 66 -29.93 -6.37 5.56
N LEU A 67 -28.65 -6.56 5.25
CA LEU A 67 -27.57 -5.58 5.46
C LEU A 67 -27.32 -4.72 4.21
N MET A 68 -27.88 -5.09 3.07
CA MET A 68 -27.75 -4.35 1.82
C MET A 68 -28.88 -3.34 1.70
N GLU A 69 -28.53 -2.05 1.60
CA GLU A 69 -29.50 -1.00 1.40
C GLU A 69 -30.16 -1.16 0.03
N LYS A 70 -31.50 -1.12 0.02
CA LYS A 70 -32.26 -1.11 -1.23
C LYS A 70 -32.26 0.31 -1.78
N PRO A 71 -31.83 0.52 -3.04
CA PRO A 71 -31.89 1.83 -3.66
C PRO A 71 -33.32 2.37 -3.70
N ASP A 72 -33.49 3.68 -3.50
CA ASP A 72 -34.76 4.36 -3.63
C ASP A 72 -35.09 4.59 -5.11
N VAL A 73 -35.76 3.63 -5.70
CA VAL A 73 -36.12 3.62 -7.11
C VAL A 73 -37.46 2.91 -7.28
N ASP A 74 -38.31 3.46 -8.15
CA ASP A 74 -39.66 2.87 -8.41
C ASP A 74 -39.53 1.53 -9.15
N HIS A 75 -38.68 1.48 -10.19
CA HIS A 75 -38.54 0.33 -11.04
C HIS A 75 -37.23 0.33 -11.81
N ILE A 76 -36.57 -0.83 -11.90
CA ILE A 76 -35.42 -1.05 -12.77
C ILE A 76 -35.55 -2.39 -13.47
N GLU A 77 -35.45 -2.40 -14.80
CA GLU A 77 -35.46 -3.60 -15.63
C GLU A 77 -34.16 -3.71 -16.42
N GLY A 78 -33.85 -4.92 -16.82
CA GLY A 78 -32.72 -5.17 -17.73
C GLY A 78 -31.34 -5.22 -17.08
N LEU A 79 -31.24 -5.26 -15.76
CA LEU A 79 -29.97 -5.36 -15.06
C LEU A 79 -29.34 -6.74 -15.26
N SER A 80 -28.03 -6.73 -15.48
CA SER A 80 -27.16 -7.91 -15.46
C SER A 80 -26.51 -8.05 -14.08
N PRO A 81 -25.90 -9.20 -13.75
CA PRO A 81 -25.01 -9.29 -12.62
C PRO A 81 -23.96 -8.18 -12.68
N ALA A 82 -23.78 -7.47 -11.59
CA ALA A 82 -22.97 -6.26 -11.55
C ALA A 82 -21.64 -6.52 -10.81
N ILE A 83 -20.56 -5.98 -11.36
CA ILE A 83 -19.22 -6.00 -10.74
C ILE A 83 -18.77 -4.55 -10.63
N SER A 84 -18.41 -4.15 -9.41
CA SER A 84 -17.87 -2.84 -9.12
C SER A 84 -16.35 -2.85 -9.14
N ILE A 85 -15.75 -1.86 -9.78
CA ILE A 85 -14.31 -1.63 -9.79
C ILE A 85 -14.07 -0.21 -9.25
N GLU A 86 -13.92 -0.13 -7.93
CA GLU A 86 -13.73 1.12 -7.20
C GLU A 86 -12.25 1.36 -6.84
N GLN A 87 -11.93 2.58 -6.46
CA GLN A 87 -10.57 2.99 -6.09
C GLN A 87 -10.16 2.62 -4.67
N LYS A 88 -10.95 1.88 -3.94
CA LYS A 88 -10.62 1.50 -2.57
C LYS A 88 -9.42 0.56 -2.53
N SER A 89 -8.57 0.73 -1.52
CA SER A 89 -7.42 -0.15 -1.31
C SER A 89 -7.87 -1.60 -1.19
N THR A 90 -7.17 -2.49 -1.85
CA THR A 90 -7.56 -3.89 -1.99
C THR A 90 -7.34 -4.72 -0.75
N SER A 91 -6.37 -4.39 0.08
CA SER A 91 -6.02 -5.20 1.24
C SER A 91 -5.08 -4.46 2.16
N HIS A 92 -5.34 -4.56 3.45
CA HIS A 92 -4.40 -4.15 4.51
C HIS A 92 -3.54 -5.33 4.99
N ASN A 93 -3.58 -6.46 4.29
CA ASN A 93 -2.76 -7.60 4.64
C ASN A 93 -1.33 -7.38 4.15
N PRO A 94 -0.34 -7.32 5.05
CA PRO A 94 1.06 -7.06 4.67
C PRO A 94 1.67 -8.17 3.82
N ARG A 95 1.02 -9.32 3.73
CA ARG A 95 1.44 -10.45 2.88
C ARG A 95 0.87 -10.39 1.47
N SER A 96 -0.02 -9.46 1.19
CA SER A 96 -0.57 -9.29 -0.17
C SER A 96 0.41 -8.51 -1.04
N THR A 97 0.70 -9.06 -2.21
CA THR A 97 1.54 -8.43 -3.24
C THR A 97 0.78 -8.36 -4.55
N VAL A 98 1.28 -7.60 -5.52
CA VAL A 98 0.73 -7.56 -6.88
C VAL A 98 0.64 -8.98 -7.45
N GLY A 99 1.68 -9.79 -7.27
CA GLY A 99 1.70 -11.17 -7.74
C GLY A 99 0.62 -12.07 -7.13
N THR A 100 0.33 -11.90 -5.84
CA THR A 100 -0.70 -12.70 -5.15
C THR A 100 -2.11 -12.25 -5.50
N ILE A 101 -2.35 -10.96 -5.60
CA ILE A 101 -3.67 -10.40 -5.96
C ILE A 101 -4.08 -10.80 -7.37
N THR A 102 -3.13 -10.78 -8.30
CA THR A 102 -3.36 -11.14 -9.71
C THR A 102 -3.37 -12.64 -9.96
N GLU A 103 -3.08 -13.43 -8.94
CA GLU A 103 -2.90 -14.90 -9.02
C GLU A 103 -1.71 -15.33 -9.89
N ILE A 104 -0.93 -14.42 -10.43
CA ILE A 104 0.27 -14.71 -11.21
C ILE A 104 1.27 -15.51 -10.36
N HIS A 105 1.38 -15.16 -9.09
CA HIS A 105 2.25 -15.88 -8.16
C HIS A 105 1.90 -17.37 -8.03
N ASP A 106 0.63 -17.72 -8.09
CA ASP A 106 0.20 -19.11 -8.06
C ASP A 106 0.70 -19.90 -9.28
N TYR A 107 0.65 -19.28 -10.45
CA TYR A 107 1.20 -19.89 -11.67
C TYR A 107 2.72 -19.94 -11.66
N LEU A 108 3.38 -18.92 -11.09
CA LEU A 108 4.83 -18.93 -10.92
C LEU A 108 5.27 -20.04 -9.97
N ARG A 109 4.57 -20.22 -8.86
CA ARG A 109 4.85 -21.34 -7.94
C ARG A 109 4.75 -22.69 -8.64
N LEU A 110 3.70 -22.87 -9.41
CA LEU A 110 3.51 -24.09 -10.18
C LEU A 110 4.62 -24.27 -11.23
N LEU A 111 4.98 -23.22 -11.94
CA LEU A 111 6.04 -23.25 -12.94
C LEU A 111 7.39 -23.66 -12.32
N PHE A 112 7.80 -23.01 -11.25
CA PHE A 112 9.06 -23.31 -10.57
C PHE A 112 9.06 -24.73 -9.94
N ALA A 113 7.92 -25.17 -9.44
CA ALA A 113 7.78 -26.53 -8.91
C ALA A 113 7.92 -27.61 -10.00
N ARG A 114 7.44 -27.34 -11.21
CA ARG A 114 7.41 -28.34 -12.30
C ARG A 114 8.64 -28.34 -13.19
N VAL A 115 9.20 -27.16 -13.49
CA VAL A 115 10.33 -27.03 -14.42
C VAL A 115 11.56 -26.37 -13.82
N GLY A 116 11.50 -25.94 -12.57
CA GLY A 116 12.63 -25.34 -11.88
C GLY A 116 13.73 -26.35 -11.58
N GLU A 117 14.95 -25.87 -11.62
CA GLU A 117 16.15 -26.64 -11.29
C GLU A 117 16.67 -26.21 -9.92
N PRO A 118 16.58 -27.08 -8.90
CA PRO A 118 17.13 -26.75 -7.59
C PRO A 118 18.67 -26.79 -7.62
N ARG A 119 19.30 -25.83 -6.95
CA ARG A 119 20.75 -25.71 -6.84
C ARG A 119 21.19 -25.62 -5.38
N CYS A 120 22.38 -26.10 -5.10
CA CYS A 120 22.99 -25.97 -3.80
C CYS A 120 23.38 -24.51 -3.55
N PRO A 121 22.95 -23.88 -2.43
CA PRO A 121 23.32 -22.50 -2.12
C PRO A 121 24.82 -22.31 -1.85
N HIS A 122 25.53 -23.38 -1.48
CA HIS A 122 26.95 -23.31 -1.14
C HIS A 122 27.87 -23.60 -2.33
N HIS A 123 27.44 -24.45 -3.25
CA HIS A 123 28.27 -24.95 -4.37
C HIS A 123 27.75 -24.53 -5.74
N ASN A 124 26.57 -23.97 -5.80
CA ASN A 124 25.88 -23.53 -7.02
C ASN A 124 25.83 -24.61 -8.13
N VAL A 125 25.75 -25.86 -7.72
CA VAL A 125 25.60 -27.00 -8.64
C VAL A 125 24.16 -27.47 -8.62
N PRO A 126 23.64 -27.99 -9.75
CA PRO A 126 22.30 -28.57 -9.80
C PRO A 126 22.16 -29.72 -8.79
N LEU A 127 21.04 -29.75 -8.09
CA LEU A 127 20.68 -30.88 -7.25
C LEU A 127 19.95 -31.91 -8.10
N THR A 128 20.41 -33.14 -8.07
CA THR A 128 19.84 -34.23 -8.86
C THR A 128 19.32 -35.34 -7.96
N ALA A 129 18.14 -35.84 -8.29
CA ALA A 129 17.64 -37.06 -7.71
C ALA A 129 18.27 -38.22 -8.47
N GLN A 130 18.91 -39.14 -7.74
CA GLN A 130 19.57 -40.30 -8.31
C GLN A 130 18.62 -41.50 -8.24
N THR A 131 18.61 -42.32 -9.32
CA THR A 131 17.93 -43.61 -9.31
C THR A 131 18.78 -44.67 -8.63
N ILE A 132 18.17 -45.70 -8.13
CA ILE A 132 18.87 -46.87 -7.53
C ILE A 132 19.89 -47.46 -8.52
N SER A 133 19.54 -47.57 -9.79
CA SER A 133 20.46 -48.03 -10.83
C SER A 133 21.70 -47.17 -10.95
N GLN A 134 21.55 -45.84 -10.91
CA GLN A 134 22.66 -44.93 -10.94
C GLN A 134 23.56 -45.04 -9.69
N MET A 135 22.97 -45.25 -8.52
CA MET A 135 23.70 -45.47 -7.27
C MET A 135 24.52 -46.76 -7.34
N VAL A 136 23.91 -47.82 -7.79
CA VAL A 136 24.58 -49.12 -7.97
C VAL A 136 25.74 -48.99 -8.95
N ASP A 137 25.53 -48.38 -10.11
CA ASP A 137 26.57 -48.19 -11.12
C ASP A 137 27.74 -47.40 -10.59
N LYS A 138 27.48 -46.37 -9.80
CA LYS A 138 28.53 -45.57 -9.18
C LYS A 138 29.37 -46.38 -8.19
N VAL A 139 28.74 -47.19 -7.37
CA VAL A 139 29.43 -48.04 -6.41
C VAL A 139 30.25 -49.13 -7.14
N LEU A 140 29.71 -49.72 -8.18
CA LEU A 140 30.42 -50.74 -8.97
C LEU A 140 31.54 -50.16 -9.79
N SER A 141 31.61 -48.86 -9.99
CA SER A 141 32.77 -48.17 -10.61
C SER A 141 33.98 -47.99 -9.68
N LEU A 142 33.81 -48.27 -8.41
CA LEU A 142 34.93 -48.25 -7.43
C LEU A 142 35.89 -49.39 -7.69
N PRO A 143 37.16 -49.31 -7.20
CA PRO A 143 38.13 -50.39 -7.38
C PRO A 143 37.57 -51.71 -6.86
N GLU A 144 37.79 -52.79 -7.64
CA GLU A 144 37.41 -54.16 -7.24
C GLU A 144 38.04 -54.54 -5.91
N GLU A 145 37.31 -55.35 -5.13
CA GLU A 145 37.74 -55.86 -3.80
C GLU A 145 37.82 -54.77 -2.71
N SER A 146 37.39 -53.56 -2.99
CA SER A 146 37.24 -52.51 -1.96
C SER A 146 36.18 -52.94 -0.93
N LYS A 147 36.55 -52.86 0.35
CA LYS A 147 35.64 -53.17 1.45
C LYS A 147 34.81 -51.95 1.78
N MET A 148 33.52 -52.05 1.54
CA MET A 148 32.57 -50.93 1.67
C MET A 148 31.44 -51.29 2.63
N MET A 149 30.84 -50.29 3.23
CA MET A 149 29.60 -50.42 3.97
C MET A 149 28.57 -49.40 3.47
N LEU A 150 27.33 -49.86 3.41
CA LEU A 150 26.19 -49.06 3.04
C LEU A 150 25.47 -48.64 4.31
N LEU A 151 25.31 -47.31 4.49
CA LEU A 151 24.77 -46.68 5.69
C LEU A 151 23.49 -45.97 5.39
N ALA A 152 22.50 -46.08 6.28
CA ALA A 152 21.26 -45.32 6.26
C ALA A 152 21.27 -44.24 7.36
N PRO A 153 21.44 -42.96 7.01
CA PRO A 153 21.39 -41.90 8.00
C PRO A 153 19.97 -41.71 8.56
N VAL A 154 19.75 -42.05 9.81
CA VAL A 154 18.45 -41.92 10.48
C VAL A 154 18.37 -40.72 11.41
N VAL A 155 19.51 -40.23 11.93
CA VAL A 155 19.66 -39.01 12.69
C VAL A 155 20.87 -38.25 12.17
N LYS A 156 20.68 -36.97 11.85
CA LYS A 156 21.76 -36.11 11.37
C LYS A 156 21.82 -34.85 12.22
N GLU A 157 22.89 -34.70 13.00
CA GLU A 157 23.18 -33.55 13.87
C GLU A 157 21.99 -33.10 14.75
N ARG A 158 21.30 -34.04 15.39
CA ARG A 158 20.20 -33.73 16.30
C ARG A 158 20.58 -34.02 17.75
N LYS A 159 20.11 -33.14 18.63
CA LYS A 159 20.26 -33.33 20.09
C LYS A 159 19.28 -34.41 20.58
N GLY A 160 19.67 -35.15 21.56
CA GLY A 160 18.85 -36.16 22.19
C GLY A 160 19.61 -37.44 22.51
N GLU A 161 19.05 -38.29 23.37
CA GLU A 161 19.62 -39.59 23.72
C GLU A 161 19.28 -40.69 22.69
N HIS A 162 18.24 -40.48 21.91
CA HIS A 162 17.75 -41.36 20.83
C HIS A 162 17.55 -42.82 21.21
N VAL A 163 17.30 -43.13 22.48
CA VAL A 163 17.20 -44.51 23.02
C VAL A 163 16.09 -45.31 22.34
N LYS A 164 14.90 -44.69 22.17
CA LYS A 164 13.76 -45.36 21.52
C LYS A 164 14.07 -45.70 20.06
N LEU A 165 14.72 -44.82 19.34
CA LEU A 165 15.08 -45.02 17.95
C LEU A 165 16.07 -46.14 17.82
N LEU A 166 17.11 -46.22 18.66
CA LEU A 166 18.09 -47.28 18.66
C LEU A 166 17.47 -48.64 18.99
N GLN A 167 16.51 -48.69 19.92
CA GLN A 167 15.73 -49.90 20.24
C GLN A 167 14.87 -50.34 19.06
N GLN A 168 14.22 -49.42 18.38
CA GLN A 168 13.39 -49.74 17.19
C GLN A 168 14.23 -50.33 16.06
N ILE A 169 15.41 -49.74 15.81
CA ILE A 169 16.33 -50.18 14.77
C ILE A 169 16.84 -51.60 15.11
N ALA A 170 17.22 -51.85 16.34
CA ALA A 170 17.65 -53.18 16.80
C ALA A 170 16.51 -54.18 16.68
N ALA A 171 15.28 -53.80 16.99
CA ALA A 171 14.08 -54.69 16.85
C ALA A 171 13.79 -55.04 15.39
N GLN A 172 14.20 -54.20 14.43
CA GLN A 172 14.05 -54.46 12.99
C GLN A 172 15.11 -55.42 12.43
N GLY A 173 16.04 -55.88 13.28
CA GLY A 173 17.03 -56.84 12.89
C GLY A 173 18.40 -56.28 12.46
N TYR A 174 18.60 -54.99 12.55
CA TYR A 174 19.92 -54.36 12.27
C TYR A 174 20.87 -54.58 13.44
N ILE A 175 22.11 -54.96 13.12
CA ILE A 175 23.08 -55.36 14.12
C ILE A 175 23.99 -54.21 14.54
N ARG A 176 24.34 -53.33 13.62
CA ARG A 176 25.37 -52.29 13.81
C ARG A 176 24.88 -50.94 13.32
N ALA A 177 25.39 -49.90 13.95
CA ALA A 177 25.24 -48.52 13.54
C ALA A 177 26.53 -47.74 13.72
N ARG A 178 26.77 -46.79 12.86
CA ARG A 178 27.82 -45.81 13.04
C ARG A 178 27.22 -44.58 13.79
N ILE A 179 27.66 -44.39 15.01
CA ILE A 179 27.20 -43.30 15.87
C ILE A 179 28.36 -42.33 16.09
N ASP A 180 28.19 -41.09 15.68
CA ASP A 180 29.22 -40.02 15.78
C ASP A 180 30.56 -40.42 15.17
N GLY A 181 30.52 -41.18 14.08
CA GLY A 181 31.72 -41.66 13.36
C GLY A 181 32.28 -43.00 13.84
N GLU A 182 31.79 -43.57 14.94
CA GLU A 182 32.25 -44.85 15.48
C GLU A 182 31.23 -45.97 15.29
N ILE A 183 31.68 -47.13 14.83
CA ILE A 183 30.79 -48.28 14.62
C ILE A 183 30.52 -48.92 15.96
N CYS A 184 29.27 -49.08 16.30
CA CYS A 184 28.77 -49.64 17.57
C CYS A 184 27.82 -50.79 17.30
N ASP A 185 27.79 -51.73 18.25
CA ASP A 185 26.82 -52.84 18.24
C ASP A 185 25.49 -52.34 18.83
N LEU A 186 24.40 -52.58 18.14
CA LEU A 186 23.05 -52.14 18.57
C LEU A 186 22.46 -52.97 19.71
N SER A 187 23.08 -54.13 20.06
CA SER A 187 22.71 -54.90 21.25
C SER A 187 23.14 -54.22 22.55
N ASP A 188 24.17 -53.38 22.52
CA ASP A 188 24.68 -52.60 23.64
C ASP A 188 25.10 -51.18 23.14
N PRO A 189 24.10 -50.34 22.80
CA PRO A 189 24.39 -49.04 22.24
C PRO A 189 24.98 -48.07 23.31
N PRO A 190 25.91 -47.18 22.92
CA PRO A 190 26.47 -46.20 23.84
C PRO A 190 25.38 -45.22 24.31
N LYS A 191 25.53 -44.74 25.55
CA LYS A 191 24.68 -43.67 26.05
C LYS A 191 25.06 -42.36 25.40
N LEU A 192 24.12 -41.73 24.75
CA LEU A 192 24.32 -40.44 24.10
C LEU A 192 23.95 -39.28 25.04
N GLU A 193 24.70 -38.21 24.96
CA GLU A 193 24.48 -37.00 25.75
C GLU A 193 23.29 -36.20 25.20
N LEU A 194 22.29 -35.92 26.05
CA LEU A 194 21.05 -35.22 25.72
C LEU A 194 21.32 -33.87 25.04
N GLN A 195 22.33 -33.14 25.45
CA GLN A 195 22.58 -31.76 25.01
C GLN A 195 23.52 -31.68 23.78
N LYS A 196 24.15 -32.76 23.40
CA LYS A 196 24.99 -32.80 22.23
C LYS A 196 24.24 -33.24 20.99
N LYS A 197 24.71 -32.77 19.85
CA LYS A 197 24.20 -33.18 18.54
C LYS A 197 24.84 -34.53 18.18
N HIS A 198 24.03 -35.46 17.72
CA HIS A 198 24.47 -36.81 17.33
C HIS A 198 24.06 -37.13 15.89
N THR A 199 24.90 -37.93 15.24
CA THR A 199 24.62 -38.48 13.92
C THR A 199 24.60 -39.99 14.03
N ILE A 200 23.48 -40.62 13.65
CA ILE A 200 23.30 -42.07 13.71
C ILE A 200 23.05 -42.58 12.30
N GLU A 201 23.88 -43.47 11.84
CA GLU A 201 23.80 -44.11 10.53
C GLU A 201 23.74 -45.61 10.72
N VAL A 202 22.67 -46.24 10.25
CA VAL A 202 22.47 -47.69 10.38
C VAL A 202 23.28 -48.42 9.30
N VAL A 203 24.09 -49.42 9.67
CA VAL A 203 24.79 -50.27 8.72
C VAL A 203 23.80 -51.28 8.11
N VAL A 204 23.41 -51.06 6.85
CA VAL A 204 22.44 -51.89 6.13
C VAL A 204 23.15 -53.06 5.46
N ASP A 205 24.31 -52.83 4.85
CA ASP A 205 25.07 -53.85 4.17
C ASP A 205 26.57 -53.61 4.27
N ARG A 206 27.34 -54.69 4.22
CA ARG A 206 28.82 -54.67 4.16
C ARG A 206 29.23 -55.61 3.03
N PHE A 207 30.04 -55.08 2.11
CA PHE A 207 30.37 -55.83 0.89
C PHE A 207 31.75 -55.49 0.38
N LYS A 208 32.28 -56.37 -0.47
CA LYS A 208 33.40 -56.07 -1.33
C LYS A 208 32.94 -55.78 -2.74
N VAL A 209 33.50 -54.74 -3.38
CA VAL A 209 33.06 -54.32 -4.71
C VAL A 209 33.37 -55.47 -5.73
N ARG A 210 32.31 -55.99 -6.36
CA ARG A 210 32.36 -57.00 -7.41
C ARG A 210 31.28 -56.75 -8.44
N SER A 211 31.53 -57.03 -9.68
CA SER A 211 30.59 -56.80 -10.78
C SER A 211 29.28 -57.65 -10.69
N ASP A 212 29.30 -58.76 -9.91
CA ASP A 212 28.13 -59.60 -9.71
C ASP A 212 27.18 -59.17 -8.58
N LEU A 213 27.44 -58.05 -7.92
CA LEU A 213 26.68 -57.58 -6.78
C LEU A 213 25.51 -56.65 -7.14
N ALA A 214 25.25 -56.39 -8.42
CA ALA A 214 24.26 -55.39 -8.85
C ALA A 214 22.86 -55.58 -8.24
N THR A 215 22.34 -56.81 -8.25
CA THR A 215 21.01 -57.14 -7.71
C THR A 215 21.00 -56.96 -6.19
N ARG A 216 21.98 -57.46 -5.50
CA ARG A 216 22.12 -57.34 -4.03
C ARG A 216 22.21 -55.87 -3.60
N LEU A 217 23.05 -55.09 -4.28
CA LEU A 217 23.20 -53.66 -4.00
C LEU A 217 21.90 -52.89 -4.27
N ALA A 218 21.18 -53.23 -5.33
CA ALA A 218 19.89 -52.62 -5.62
C ALA A 218 18.88 -52.82 -4.48
N GLU A 219 18.78 -54.06 -3.96
CA GLU A 219 17.92 -54.36 -2.82
C GLU A 219 18.39 -53.69 -1.53
N SER A 220 19.70 -53.65 -1.29
CA SER A 220 20.28 -52.94 -0.12
C SER A 220 20.08 -51.43 -0.20
N PHE A 221 20.19 -50.83 -1.37
CA PHE A 221 19.89 -49.41 -1.57
C PHE A 221 18.41 -49.11 -1.35
N GLU A 222 17.52 -49.92 -1.86
CA GLU A 222 16.08 -49.79 -1.66
C GLU A 222 15.75 -49.76 -0.15
N THR A 223 16.29 -50.72 0.60
CA THR A 223 16.12 -50.79 2.05
C THR A 223 16.71 -49.56 2.77
N THR A 224 17.90 -49.12 2.34
CA THR A 224 18.59 -47.96 2.91
C THR A 224 17.79 -46.70 2.69
N LEU A 225 17.30 -46.46 1.49
CA LEU A 225 16.52 -45.27 1.15
C LEU A 225 15.19 -45.24 1.87
N GLU A 226 14.55 -46.38 2.03
CA GLU A 226 13.29 -46.47 2.78
C GLU A 226 13.50 -46.18 4.26
N LEU A 227 14.56 -46.71 4.85
CA LEU A 227 14.90 -46.49 6.27
C LEU A 227 15.32 -45.05 6.59
N SER A 228 16.05 -44.41 5.69
CA SER A 228 16.59 -43.08 5.90
C SER A 228 15.69 -41.95 5.38
N GLY A 229 14.64 -42.25 4.66
CA GLY A 229 13.80 -41.24 4.00
C GLY A 229 14.41 -40.70 2.71
N GLY A 230 15.29 -41.42 2.05
CA GLY A 230 15.77 -41.11 0.71
C GLY A 230 17.28 -40.82 0.59
N THR A 231 18.08 -41.04 1.63
CA THR A 231 19.53 -40.84 1.61
C THR A 231 20.30 -42.14 1.85
N ALA A 232 21.45 -42.27 1.21
CA ALA A 232 22.35 -43.39 1.42
C ALA A 232 23.80 -42.94 1.43
N VAL A 233 24.62 -43.51 2.29
CA VAL A 233 26.07 -43.24 2.39
C VAL A 233 26.83 -44.51 2.16
N VAL A 234 27.83 -44.48 1.30
CA VAL A 234 28.74 -45.60 1.08
C VAL A 234 30.14 -45.16 1.59
N ALA A 235 30.61 -45.86 2.57
CA ALA A 235 31.87 -45.53 3.24
C ALA A 235 32.86 -46.73 3.14
N TYR A 236 34.16 -46.43 3.13
CA TYR A 236 35.24 -47.44 3.24
C TYR A 236 35.30 -48.02 4.65
N MET A 237 35.35 -49.34 4.78
CA MET A 237 35.39 -49.98 6.09
C MET A 237 36.76 -49.81 6.80
N ASP A 238 37.84 -49.80 6.00
CA ASP A 238 39.21 -49.82 6.52
C ASP A 238 39.88 -48.44 6.57
N ASP A 239 39.22 -47.39 6.02
CA ASP A 239 39.76 -46.03 5.98
C ASP A 239 38.69 -44.99 6.33
N PRO A 240 38.61 -44.60 7.62
CA PRO A 240 37.61 -43.60 8.04
C PRO A 240 37.89 -42.18 7.53
N LYS A 241 39.04 -41.93 6.93
CA LYS A 241 39.40 -40.62 6.34
C LYS A 241 39.12 -40.55 4.84
N ALA A 242 38.81 -41.69 4.20
CA ALA A 242 38.48 -41.69 2.78
C ALA A 242 37.17 -40.95 2.52
N GLU A 243 37.09 -40.34 1.35
CA GLU A 243 35.90 -39.63 0.94
C GLU A 243 34.71 -40.59 0.80
N GLU A 244 33.61 -40.28 1.47
CA GLU A 244 32.41 -41.07 1.44
C GLU A 244 31.58 -40.72 0.21
N LEU A 245 30.91 -41.69 -0.36
CA LEU A 245 29.93 -41.47 -1.43
C LEU A 245 28.54 -41.20 -0.80
N MET A 246 27.99 -40.07 -1.08
CA MET A 246 26.64 -39.74 -0.65
C MET A 246 25.66 -39.82 -1.84
N PHE A 247 24.54 -40.51 -1.63
CA PHE A 247 23.50 -40.66 -2.62
C PHE A 247 22.18 -40.16 -2.06
N SER A 248 21.35 -39.65 -2.93
CA SER A 248 20.01 -39.24 -2.56
C SER A 248 19.00 -39.59 -3.66
N ALA A 249 17.91 -40.20 -3.29
CA ALA A 249 16.75 -40.34 -4.15
C ALA A 249 15.97 -39.05 -4.26
N ASN A 250 16.25 -38.12 -3.36
CA ASN A 250 15.74 -36.72 -3.35
C ASN A 250 16.80 -35.79 -3.96
N PHE A 251 16.42 -34.57 -4.21
CA PHE A 251 17.34 -33.56 -4.72
C PHE A 251 18.43 -33.21 -3.68
N ALA A 252 19.65 -33.62 -3.92
CA ALA A 252 20.78 -33.38 -3.00
C ALA A 252 22.06 -32.94 -3.71
N CYS A 253 22.84 -32.08 -3.01
CA CYS A 253 24.15 -31.68 -3.48
C CYS A 253 25.17 -32.79 -3.32
N PRO A 254 25.92 -33.13 -4.37
CA PRO A 254 26.93 -34.21 -4.26
C PRO A 254 28.13 -33.81 -3.39
N HIS A 255 28.38 -32.53 -3.11
CA HIS A 255 29.52 -32.04 -2.33
C HIS A 255 29.22 -31.91 -0.84
N CYS A 256 28.07 -31.32 -0.47
CA CYS A 256 27.79 -31.01 0.94
C CYS A 256 26.56 -31.76 1.50
N GLY A 257 25.87 -32.54 0.69
CA GLY A 257 24.69 -33.27 1.11
C GLY A 257 23.46 -32.38 1.35
N TYR A 258 23.53 -31.10 0.99
CA TYR A 258 22.37 -30.22 1.04
C TYR A 258 21.26 -30.81 0.18
N SER A 259 20.09 -31.01 0.77
CA SER A 259 18.96 -31.60 0.07
C SER A 259 17.72 -30.73 0.21
N VAL A 260 16.92 -30.72 -0.85
CA VAL A 260 15.62 -30.05 -0.87
C VAL A 260 14.57 -31.17 -0.93
N PRO A 261 13.49 -31.07 -0.14
CA PRO A 261 12.35 -31.98 -0.29
C PRO A 261 11.78 -31.85 -1.70
N GLU A 262 10.85 -32.72 -2.07
CA GLU A 262 10.19 -32.65 -3.35
C GLU A 262 9.71 -31.20 -3.65
N LEU A 263 9.97 -30.72 -4.87
CA LEU A 263 9.54 -29.40 -5.29
C LEU A 263 8.02 -29.38 -5.44
N GLU A 264 7.36 -28.78 -4.49
CA GLU A 264 5.91 -28.58 -4.47
C GLU A 264 5.58 -27.10 -4.58
N PRO A 265 4.43 -26.70 -5.14
CA PRO A 265 4.05 -25.28 -5.21
C PRO A 265 4.06 -24.56 -3.86
N ARG A 266 3.73 -25.23 -2.76
CA ARG A 266 3.74 -24.66 -1.41
C ARG A 266 5.14 -24.22 -0.94
N LEU A 267 6.20 -24.81 -1.48
CA LEU A 267 7.57 -24.41 -1.18
C LEU A 267 7.86 -22.98 -1.62
N PHE A 268 7.17 -22.50 -2.63
CA PHE A 268 7.33 -21.17 -3.21
C PHE A 268 6.32 -20.16 -2.68
N SER A 269 5.51 -20.55 -1.70
CA SER A 269 4.54 -19.66 -1.08
C SER A 269 5.09 -19.04 0.20
N PHE A 270 5.16 -17.72 0.26
CA PHE A 270 5.53 -17.03 1.50
C PHE A 270 4.36 -16.93 2.50
N ASN A 271 3.16 -17.36 2.11
CA ASN A 271 1.99 -17.46 2.98
C ASN A 271 1.87 -18.85 3.65
N ASN A 272 2.77 -19.76 3.32
CA ASN A 272 2.80 -21.11 3.88
C ASN A 272 4.12 -21.30 4.65
N PRO A 273 4.09 -21.88 5.84
CA PRO A 273 5.31 -22.14 6.63
C PRO A 273 6.37 -22.95 5.88
N ALA A 274 5.96 -23.78 4.91
CA ALA A 274 6.90 -24.56 4.10
C ALA A 274 7.78 -23.69 3.19
N GLY A 275 7.30 -22.55 2.77
CA GLY A 275 8.02 -21.65 1.86
C GLY A 275 8.43 -20.30 2.45
N ALA A 276 7.81 -19.88 3.53
CA ALA A 276 8.08 -18.59 4.16
C ALA A 276 9.46 -18.53 4.79
N CYS A 277 10.16 -17.40 4.64
CA CYS A 277 11.40 -17.15 5.37
C CYS A 277 11.14 -17.24 6.87
N PRO A 278 11.87 -18.09 7.61
CA PRO A 278 11.62 -18.29 9.05
C PRO A 278 11.95 -17.06 9.90
N THR A 279 12.83 -16.18 9.44
CA THR A 279 13.22 -14.97 10.17
C THR A 279 12.17 -13.88 10.13
N CYS A 280 11.59 -13.61 8.96
CA CYS A 280 10.55 -12.59 8.79
C CYS A 280 9.12 -13.17 8.66
N ASP A 281 8.98 -14.49 8.74
CA ASP A 281 7.69 -15.18 8.59
C ASP A 281 6.95 -14.83 7.29
N GLY A 282 7.69 -14.64 6.21
CA GLY A 282 7.16 -14.32 4.90
C GLY A 282 6.77 -12.85 4.69
N LEU A 283 7.08 -11.98 5.63
CA LEU A 283 6.77 -10.54 5.52
C LEU A 283 7.77 -9.78 4.64
N GLY A 284 8.98 -10.29 4.47
CA GLY A 284 10.05 -9.66 3.70
C GLY A 284 10.71 -8.48 4.41
N VAL A 285 10.14 -8.03 5.52
CA VAL A 285 10.65 -6.91 6.31
C VAL A 285 10.69 -7.28 7.79
N GLN A 286 11.60 -6.67 8.51
CA GLN A 286 11.68 -6.74 9.95
C GLN A 286 11.39 -5.36 10.53
N GLN A 287 10.52 -5.34 11.52
CA GLN A 287 10.22 -4.13 12.27
C GLN A 287 11.25 -3.95 13.38
N TYR A 288 11.75 -2.74 13.52
CA TYR A 288 12.68 -2.39 14.59
C TYR A 288 12.40 -0.97 15.06
N PHE A 289 12.71 -0.69 16.32
CA PHE A 289 12.68 0.68 16.82
C PHE A 289 13.91 1.42 16.30
N ASP A 290 13.65 2.48 15.52
CA ASP A 290 14.68 3.23 14.81
C ASP A 290 15.24 4.34 15.69
N GLU A 291 16.54 4.34 15.90
CA GLU A 291 17.24 5.39 16.67
C GLU A 291 16.91 6.81 16.18
N LYS A 292 16.82 6.99 14.87
CA LYS A 292 16.50 8.29 14.27
C LYS A 292 15.09 8.77 14.59
N ARG A 293 14.16 7.85 14.77
CA ARG A 293 12.77 8.17 15.13
C ARG A 293 12.58 8.30 16.63
N VAL A 294 13.35 7.58 17.42
CA VAL A 294 13.31 7.62 18.87
C VAL A 294 13.91 8.91 19.38
N VAL A 295 15.09 9.31 18.88
CA VAL A 295 15.70 10.60 19.17
C VAL A 295 15.13 11.64 18.19
N GLN A 296 14.01 12.22 18.57
CA GLN A 296 13.27 13.13 17.68
C GLN A 296 14.01 14.43 17.44
N ASN A 297 14.66 14.96 18.47
CA ASN A 297 15.41 16.20 18.37
C ASN A 297 16.77 16.08 19.07
N PRO A 298 17.83 15.69 18.35
CA PRO A 298 19.14 15.52 18.94
C PRO A 298 19.82 16.84 19.35
N SER A 299 19.31 17.98 18.89
CA SER A 299 19.87 19.31 19.23
C SER A 299 19.50 19.79 20.62
N ILE A 300 18.56 19.15 21.30
CA ILE A 300 18.15 19.43 22.66
C ILE A 300 18.58 18.32 23.63
N SER A 301 18.56 18.61 24.91
CA SER A 301 18.92 17.64 25.94
C SER A 301 17.83 16.62 26.22
N LEU A 302 18.19 15.51 26.85
CA LEU A 302 17.22 14.52 27.34
C LEU A 302 16.22 15.15 28.30
N ALA A 303 16.69 16.02 29.18
CA ALA A 303 15.84 16.74 30.12
C ALA A 303 14.77 17.59 29.42
N ASN A 304 15.08 18.15 28.28
CA ASN A 304 14.20 19.04 27.50
C ASN A 304 13.40 18.32 26.41
N GLY A 305 13.53 17.02 26.27
CA GLY A 305 12.70 16.20 25.40
C GLY A 305 13.35 15.71 24.10
N ALA A 306 14.66 15.49 24.09
CA ALA A 306 15.34 14.87 22.95
C ALA A 306 14.67 13.54 22.56
N ILE A 307 14.21 12.79 23.56
CA ILE A 307 13.42 11.58 23.40
C ILE A 307 12.08 11.78 24.08
N LYS A 308 11.01 11.83 23.34
CA LYS A 308 9.65 12.06 23.86
C LYS A 308 9.24 10.95 24.81
N GLY A 309 8.70 11.35 25.98
CA GLY A 309 8.33 10.43 27.05
C GLY A 309 9.46 10.06 27.98
N TRP A 310 10.67 10.51 27.73
CA TRP A 310 11.88 10.33 28.56
C TRP A 310 12.49 11.69 28.94
N ASP A 311 11.65 12.61 29.32
CA ASP A 311 12.02 13.97 29.72
C ASP A 311 11.45 14.31 31.12
N ARG A 312 11.58 15.56 31.53
CA ARG A 312 11.07 16.04 32.84
C ARG A 312 9.58 15.82 33.07
N ARG A 313 8.80 15.67 31.99
CA ARG A 313 7.34 15.46 32.09
C ARG A 313 6.99 14.05 32.56
N ASN A 314 7.87 13.09 32.31
CA ASN A 314 7.71 11.71 32.81
C ASN A 314 8.66 11.51 33.98
N PHE A 315 8.14 11.67 35.17
CA PHE A 315 8.93 11.63 36.40
C PHE A 315 9.67 10.29 36.60
N TYR A 316 9.04 9.18 36.30
CA TYR A 316 9.64 7.85 36.45
C TYR A 316 10.87 7.65 35.55
N TYR A 317 10.73 7.91 34.27
CA TYR A 317 11.84 7.76 33.31
C TYR A 317 12.90 8.86 33.47
N TYR A 318 12.50 10.05 33.89
CA TYR A 318 13.45 11.11 34.16
C TYR A 318 14.38 10.78 35.33
N GLN A 319 13.83 10.17 36.40
CA GLN A 319 14.64 9.67 37.52
C GLN A 319 15.63 8.59 37.09
N MET A 320 15.18 7.68 36.24
CA MET A 320 16.03 6.63 35.66
C MET A 320 17.18 7.21 34.87
N LEU A 321 16.93 8.20 34.00
CA LEU A 321 17.95 8.89 33.22
C LEU A 321 18.90 9.71 34.10
N THR A 322 18.41 10.34 35.15
CA THR A 322 19.20 11.08 36.10
C THR A 322 20.18 10.15 36.85
N SER A 323 19.72 8.99 37.24
CA SER A 323 20.54 7.96 37.88
C SER A 323 21.62 7.43 36.92
N LEU A 324 21.25 7.23 35.66
CA LEU A 324 22.18 6.83 34.62
C LEU A 324 23.25 7.90 34.35
N ALA A 325 22.84 9.17 34.30
CA ALA A 325 23.75 10.31 34.16
C ALA A 325 24.79 10.39 35.30
N LYS A 326 24.34 10.14 36.52
CA LYS A 326 25.21 10.09 37.69
C LYS A 326 26.24 8.95 37.61
N HIS A 327 25.78 7.78 37.20
CA HIS A 327 26.65 6.60 37.08
C HIS A 327 27.74 6.75 36.02
N TYR A 328 27.37 7.27 34.84
CA TYR A 328 28.30 7.43 33.71
C TYR A 328 28.93 8.83 33.60
N HIS A 329 28.67 9.71 34.58
CA HIS A 329 29.26 11.04 34.68
C HIS A 329 29.02 11.94 33.45
N PHE A 330 27.79 11.98 32.99
CA PHE A 330 27.36 12.92 31.95
C PHE A 330 26.28 13.85 32.47
N ASP A 331 26.14 15.01 31.83
CA ASP A 331 25.12 16.01 32.19
C ASP A 331 23.85 15.77 31.34
N ILE A 332 22.74 15.55 32.02
CA ILE A 332 21.43 15.34 31.37
C ILE A 332 20.92 16.59 30.64
N GLU A 333 21.48 17.77 30.94
CA GLU A 333 21.16 19.04 30.27
C GLU A 333 21.97 19.26 28.99
N THR A 334 22.96 18.42 28.70
CA THR A 334 23.75 18.51 27.46
C THR A 334 22.92 18.05 26.26
N PRO A 335 22.92 18.78 25.12
CA PRO A 335 22.25 18.30 23.91
C PRO A 335 22.66 16.87 23.54
N PHE A 336 21.71 16.03 23.15
CA PHE A 336 21.94 14.61 22.91
C PHE A 336 23.07 14.36 21.90
N GLU A 337 23.14 15.15 20.82
CA GLU A 337 24.18 15.04 19.79
C GLU A 337 25.59 15.36 20.30
N GLU A 338 25.71 16.15 21.37
CA GLU A 338 26.99 16.52 21.99
C GLU A 338 27.47 15.50 23.02
N LEU A 339 26.65 14.55 23.42
CA LEU A 339 27.04 13.45 24.31
C LEU A 339 28.03 12.53 23.60
N PRO A 340 29.01 11.94 24.33
CA PRO A 340 29.88 10.94 23.73
C PRO A 340 29.09 9.80 23.09
N LYS A 341 29.52 9.31 21.95
CA LYS A 341 28.81 8.23 21.23
C LYS A 341 28.58 6.99 22.09
N LYS A 342 29.54 6.67 22.94
CA LYS A 342 29.42 5.55 23.88
C LYS A 342 28.23 5.76 24.84
N ILE A 343 28.07 6.97 25.35
CA ILE A 343 26.95 7.33 26.24
C ILE A 343 25.63 7.26 25.48
N GLN A 344 25.58 7.78 24.25
CA GLN A 344 24.40 7.67 23.39
C GLN A 344 23.98 6.21 23.17
N GLN A 345 24.93 5.33 22.91
CA GLN A 345 24.66 3.88 22.73
C GLN A 345 24.16 3.23 24.02
N ILE A 346 24.69 3.60 25.16
CA ILE A 346 24.21 3.12 26.48
C ILE A 346 22.78 3.58 26.73
N ILE A 347 22.46 4.84 26.44
CA ILE A 347 21.09 5.36 26.60
C ILE A 347 20.11 4.60 25.70
N LEU A 348 20.46 4.35 24.47
CA LEU A 348 19.59 3.71 23.49
C LEU A 348 19.53 2.18 23.63
N HIS A 349 20.67 1.52 23.85
CA HIS A 349 20.77 0.06 23.82
C HIS A 349 20.98 -0.61 25.19
N GLY A 350 21.29 0.16 26.22
CA GLY A 350 21.43 -0.34 27.58
C GLY A 350 22.87 -0.49 28.04
N SER A 351 23.03 -0.84 29.32
CA SER A 351 24.31 -0.99 30.02
C SER A 351 24.94 -2.39 29.88
N GLY A 352 24.32 -3.30 29.15
CA GLY A 352 24.80 -4.66 29.00
C GLY A 352 24.67 -5.45 30.32
N LYS A 353 25.79 -5.87 30.86
CA LYS A 353 25.85 -6.61 32.13
C LYS A 353 26.14 -5.71 33.34
N GLU A 354 26.43 -4.45 33.12
CA GLU A 354 26.78 -3.51 34.19
C GLU A 354 25.53 -3.11 34.98
N GLU A 355 25.57 -3.35 36.30
CA GLU A 355 24.50 -2.94 37.20
C GLU A 355 24.67 -1.47 37.60
N ILE A 356 23.57 -0.75 37.60
CA ILE A 356 23.49 0.67 37.91
C ILE A 356 22.61 0.87 39.11
N GLU A 357 23.04 1.74 40.00
CA GLU A 357 22.25 2.17 41.17
C GLU A 357 21.20 3.20 40.73
N PHE A 358 19.93 2.81 40.74
CA PHE A 358 18.82 3.70 40.43
C PHE A 358 18.16 4.20 41.71
N GLN A 359 17.91 5.53 41.73
CA GLN A 359 17.18 6.18 42.82
C GLN A 359 15.74 6.44 42.32
N TYR A 360 14.80 5.84 43.02
CA TYR A 360 13.37 6.02 42.78
C TYR A 360 12.70 6.67 43.99
N MET A 361 11.80 7.61 43.75
CA MET A 361 10.94 8.15 44.77
C MET A 361 9.64 7.36 44.80
N ASN A 362 9.27 6.78 45.94
CA ASN A 362 8.00 6.06 46.06
C ASN A 362 6.83 7.04 46.23
N ASP A 363 5.61 6.53 46.27
CA ASP A 363 4.37 7.33 46.42
C ASP A 363 4.29 8.07 47.79
N ARG A 364 5.15 7.72 48.76
CA ARG A 364 5.25 8.36 50.06
C ARG A 364 6.33 9.45 50.12
N GLY A 365 7.06 9.63 49.02
CA GLY A 365 8.17 10.61 48.90
C GLY A 365 9.50 10.08 49.44
N ASP A 366 9.63 8.79 49.79
CA ASP A 366 10.87 8.17 50.23
C ASP A 366 11.71 7.74 49.05
N VAL A 367 13.03 7.94 49.15
CA VAL A 367 13.98 7.51 48.14
C VAL A 367 14.33 6.03 48.32
N VAL A 368 14.08 5.24 47.30
CA VAL A 368 14.41 3.81 47.25
C VAL A 368 15.55 3.58 46.30
N LEU A 369 16.60 2.88 46.76
CA LEU A 369 17.75 2.51 45.92
C LEU A 369 17.56 1.09 45.42
N ARG A 370 17.76 0.92 44.08
CA ARG A 370 17.74 -0.39 43.42
C ARG A 370 18.93 -0.54 42.49
N HIS A 371 19.48 -1.75 42.51
CA HIS A 371 20.58 -2.11 41.62
C HIS A 371 20.07 -3.05 40.54
N HIS A 372 20.12 -2.62 39.30
CA HIS A 372 19.83 -3.47 38.13
C HIS A 372 20.50 -2.93 36.88
N VAL A 373 20.53 -3.73 35.84
CA VAL A 373 21.02 -3.29 34.54
C VAL A 373 20.03 -2.35 33.87
N PHE A 374 20.55 -1.40 33.12
CA PHE A 374 19.72 -0.54 32.30
C PHE A 374 19.43 -1.24 30.97
N GLU A 375 18.16 -1.47 30.66
CA GLU A 375 17.75 -2.20 29.44
C GLU A 375 17.97 -1.42 28.14
N GLY A 376 18.03 -0.09 28.21
CA GLY A 376 18.06 0.78 27.03
C GLY A 376 16.69 1.22 26.57
N ILE A 377 16.60 2.43 26.03
CA ILE A 377 15.31 3.02 25.63
C ILE A 377 14.66 2.23 24.49
N LEU A 378 15.44 1.78 23.51
CA LEU A 378 14.92 0.99 22.39
C LEU A 378 14.33 -0.35 22.85
N ASN A 379 15.05 -1.03 23.74
CA ASN A 379 14.59 -2.30 24.29
C ASN A 379 13.35 -2.12 25.19
N ASN A 380 13.30 -1.03 25.96
CA ASN A 380 12.14 -0.67 26.75
C ASN A 380 10.91 -0.44 25.88
N MET A 381 11.05 0.33 24.82
CA MET A 381 9.96 0.59 23.87
C MET A 381 9.50 -0.70 23.19
N ALA A 382 10.41 -1.57 22.76
CA ALA A 382 10.10 -2.85 22.14
C ALA A 382 9.32 -3.76 23.09
N ARG A 383 9.74 -3.86 24.34
CA ARG A 383 9.07 -4.64 25.39
C ARG A 383 7.67 -4.09 25.66
N ARG A 384 7.55 -2.78 25.86
CA ARG A 384 6.26 -2.12 26.12
C ARG A 384 5.29 -2.30 24.95
N TYR A 385 5.77 -2.23 23.72
CA TYR A 385 4.96 -2.45 22.52
C TYR A 385 4.35 -3.85 22.48
N LYS A 386 5.09 -4.86 22.91
CA LYS A 386 4.60 -6.25 22.98
C LYS A 386 3.63 -6.49 24.12
N GLU A 387 3.90 -5.90 25.30
CA GLU A 387 3.20 -6.19 26.54
C GLU A 387 1.95 -5.32 26.76
N THR A 388 1.83 -4.17 26.09
CA THR A 388 0.71 -3.26 26.34
C THR A 388 -0.60 -3.80 25.78
N GLU A 389 -1.66 -3.68 26.57
CA GLU A 389 -3.03 -3.91 26.14
C GLU A 389 -3.72 -2.63 25.67
N SER A 390 -3.12 -1.48 25.92
CA SER A 390 -3.63 -0.18 25.51
C SER A 390 -3.36 0.11 24.04
N MET A 391 -4.41 0.30 23.25
CA MET A 391 -4.29 0.67 21.85
C MET A 391 -3.61 2.02 21.65
N SER A 392 -3.89 3.00 22.52
CA SER A 392 -3.28 4.33 22.44
C SER A 392 -1.77 4.30 22.68
N VAL A 393 -1.31 3.50 23.64
CA VAL A 393 0.12 3.32 23.93
C VAL A 393 0.81 2.63 22.75
N ARG A 394 0.17 1.61 22.19
CA ARG A 394 0.71 0.88 21.03
C ARG A 394 0.83 1.78 19.81
N GLU A 395 -0.17 2.61 19.53
CA GLU A 395 -0.14 3.59 18.43
C GLU A 395 0.97 4.64 18.62
N GLU A 396 1.15 5.11 19.84
CA GLU A 396 2.22 6.08 20.14
C GLU A 396 3.61 5.46 19.96
N LEU A 397 3.82 4.24 20.44
CA LEU A 397 5.08 3.51 20.26
C LEU A 397 5.33 3.14 18.80
N ALA A 398 4.29 2.83 18.02
CA ALA A 398 4.40 2.49 16.62
C ALA A 398 5.01 3.62 15.76
N LYS A 399 4.90 4.87 16.21
CA LYS A 399 5.51 6.02 15.53
C LYS A 399 7.04 5.96 15.47
N HIS A 400 7.66 5.19 16.35
CA HIS A 400 9.11 5.04 16.45
C HIS A 400 9.65 3.80 15.72
N ILE A 401 8.76 3.03 15.07
CA ILE A 401 9.10 1.81 14.35
C ILE A 401 9.40 2.12 12.88
N SER A 402 10.50 1.57 12.39
CA SER A 402 10.82 1.52 10.96
C SER A 402 10.90 0.08 10.49
N ASN A 403 10.72 -0.10 9.19
CA ASN A 403 10.88 -1.38 8.53
C ASN A 403 12.20 -1.42 7.78
N ARG A 404 12.88 -2.54 7.84
CA ARG A 404 14.07 -2.81 7.01
C ARG A 404 13.87 -4.14 6.28
N PRO A 405 14.49 -4.33 5.10
CA PRO A 405 14.47 -5.63 4.46
C PRO A 405 14.99 -6.70 5.40
N CYS A 406 14.38 -7.89 5.39
CA CYS A 406 14.82 -9.01 6.19
C CYS A 406 16.27 -9.35 5.82
N ALA A 407 17.15 -9.41 6.81
CA ALA A 407 18.57 -9.69 6.59
C ALA A 407 18.83 -11.06 5.96
N ASP A 408 18.01 -12.06 6.30
CA ASP A 408 18.19 -13.43 5.80
C ASP A 408 17.67 -13.64 4.39
N CYS A 409 16.47 -13.12 4.07
CA CYS A 409 15.88 -13.29 2.74
C CYS A 409 16.10 -12.11 1.80
N GLY A 410 16.65 -11.00 2.29
CA GLY A 410 16.85 -9.79 1.50
C GLY A 410 15.57 -9.16 0.95
N GLY A 411 14.43 -9.44 1.58
CA GLY A 411 13.13 -8.97 1.15
C GLY A 411 12.37 -9.94 0.24
N SER A 412 12.94 -11.08 -0.11
CA SER A 412 12.32 -12.08 -1.00
C SER A 412 11.13 -12.83 -0.40
N ARG A 413 11.00 -12.81 0.92
CA ARG A 413 9.97 -13.50 1.71
C ARG A 413 10.08 -15.03 1.75
N LEU A 414 10.97 -15.63 0.99
CA LEU A 414 11.08 -17.07 0.81
C LEU A 414 12.28 -17.68 1.54
N ARG A 415 12.15 -18.96 1.88
CA ARG A 415 13.24 -19.76 2.43
C ARG A 415 14.39 -19.95 1.44
N PRO A 416 15.60 -20.23 1.90
CA PRO A 416 16.73 -20.52 1.01
C PRO A 416 16.46 -21.65 0.01
N GLU A 417 15.72 -22.68 0.40
CA GLU A 417 15.34 -23.79 -0.45
C GLU A 417 14.52 -23.35 -1.67
N ALA A 418 13.61 -22.39 -1.47
CA ALA A 418 12.80 -21.82 -2.54
C ALA A 418 13.58 -20.83 -3.40
N ARG A 419 14.47 -20.06 -2.80
CA ARG A 419 15.29 -19.06 -3.50
C ARG A 419 16.36 -19.67 -4.42
N ASN A 420 16.75 -20.89 -4.17
CA ASN A 420 17.79 -21.58 -4.93
C ASN A 420 17.23 -22.56 -5.98
N VAL A 421 16.05 -22.27 -6.50
CA VAL A 421 15.46 -22.97 -7.63
C VAL A 421 15.44 -22.03 -8.83
N TYR A 422 15.99 -22.45 -9.96
CA TYR A 422 16.25 -21.57 -11.11
C TYR A 422 15.56 -22.08 -12.38
N ILE A 423 15.13 -21.14 -13.19
CA ILE A 423 14.74 -21.35 -14.58
C ILE A 423 15.63 -20.39 -15.40
N GLU A 424 16.51 -20.93 -16.26
CA GLU A 424 17.45 -20.14 -17.06
C GLU A 424 18.22 -19.05 -16.25
N GLN A 425 18.85 -19.42 -15.18
CA GLN A 425 19.64 -18.52 -14.30
C GLN A 425 18.80 -17.54 -13.47
N THR A 426 17.47 -17.64 -13.47
CA THR A 426 16.58 -16.74 -12.77
C THR A 426 15.75 -17.50 -11.74
N ASN A 427 15.74 -17.04 -10.50
CA ASN A 427 14.92 -17.60 -9.44
C ASN A 427 13.59 -16.85 -9.32
N LEU A 428 12.67 -17.34 -8.49
CA LEU A 428 11.36 -16.73 -8.31
C LEU A 428 11.45 -15.30 -7.74
N PRO A 429 12.27 -15.01 -6.74
CA PRO A 429 12.46 -13.63 -6.28
C PRO A 429 12.93 -12.67 -7.37
N ASP A 430 13.85 -13.09 -8.25
CA ASP A 430 14.34 -12.25 -9.34
C ASP A 430 13.24 -11.92 -10.35
N VAL A 431 12.40 -12.91 -10.68
CA VAL A 431 11.23 -12.70 -11.56
C VAL A 431 10.25 -11.72 -10.90
N SER A 432 10.01 -11.87 -9.60
CA SER A 432 9.08 -11.02 -8.86
C SER A 432 9.56 -9.58 -8.73
N GLU A 433 10.88 -9.35 -8.69
CA GLU A 433 11.48 -8.01 -8.64
C GLU A 433 11.48 -7.31 -10.00
N LYS A 434 11.35 -8.03 -11.11
CA LYS A 434 11.23 -7.43 -12.43
C LYS A 434 9.96 -6.60 -12.53
N SER A 435 9.99 -5.54 -13.32
CA SER A 435 8.75 -4.86 -13.71
C SER A 435 7.86 -5.83 -14.52
N ILE A 436 6.57 -5.58 -14.52
CA ILE A 436 5.62 -6.42 -15.28
C ILE A 436 6.00 -6.48 -16.75
N GLY A 437 6.43 -5.35 -17.32
CA GLY A 437 6.92 -5.31 -18.71
C GLY A 437 8.16 -6.16 -18.93
N GLU A 438 9.12 -6.09 -18.03
CA GLU A 438 10.35 -6.90 -18.07
C GLU A 438 10.05 -8.39 -17.85
N ALA A 439 9.15 -8.71 -16.94
CA ALA A 439 8.72 -10.09 -16.69
C ALA A 439 8.03 -10.69 -17.92
N LEU A 440 7.18 -9.93 -18.58
CA LEU A 440 6.54 -10.34 -19.84
C LEU A 440 7.56 -10.64 -20.92
N SER A 441 8.57 -9.77 -21.07
CA SER A 441 9.67 -9.99 -22.01
C SER A 441 10.48 -11.23 -21.65
N PHE A 442 10.79 -11.43 -20.39
CA PHE A 442 11.51 -12.62 -19.90
C PHE A 442 10.78 -13.92 -20.28
N PHE A 443 9.47 -14.00 -20.01
CA PHE A 443 8.68 -15.19 -20.35
C PHE A 443 8.48 -15.34 -21.87
N GLY A 444 8.43 -14.24 -22.61
CA GLY A 444 8.36 -14.27 -24.08
C GLY A 444 9.63 -14.82 -24.74
N GLU A 445 10.79 -14.53 -24.15
CA GLU A 445 12.10 -14.99 -24.61
C GLU A 445 12.54 -16.34 -24.03
N LEU A 446 11.81 -16.84 -23.02
CA LEU A 446 12.13 -18.09 -22.33
C LEU A 446 12.05 -19.26 -23.30
N GLN A 447 13.15 -19.97 -23.45
CA GLN A 447 13.26 -21.16 -24.31
C GLN A 447 13.49 -22.41 -23.46
N LEU A 448 12.43 -23.17 -23.29
CA LEU A 448 12.49 -24.50 -22.66
C LEU A 448 12.47 -25.56 -23.74
N THR A 449 13.18 -26.64 -23.51
CA THR A 449 13.30 -27.73 -24.48
C THR A 449 12.79 -29.07 -23.90
N GLY A 450 12.36 -29.97 -24.79
CA GLY A 450 11.94 -31.32 -24.42
C GLY A 450 10.72 -31.36 -23.53
N GLN A 451 10.76 -32.23 -22.55
CA GLN A 451 9.66 -32.47 -21.63
C GLN A 451 9.28 -31.23 -20.80
N LYS A 452 10.25 -30.43 -20.41
CA LYS A 452 10.02 -29.18 -19.67
C LYS A 452 9.18 -28.19 -20.47
N ALA A 453 9.43 -28.07 -21.78
CA ALA A 453 8.65 -27.22 -22.66
C ALA A 453 7.19 -27.65 -22.72
N GLN A 454 6.92 -28.96 -22.79
CA GLN A 454 5.56 -29.49 -22.83
C GLN A 454 4.81 -29.24 -21.52
N ILE A 455 5.48 -29.43 -20.38
CA ILE A 455 4.91 -29.22 -19.05
C ILE A 455 4.57 -27.74 -18.84
N ALA A 456 5.48 -26.86 -19.26
CA ALA A 456 5.37 -25.43 -19.01
C ALA A 456 4.41 -24.71 -19.96
N GLU A 457 4.05 -25.27 -21.10
CA GLU A 457 3.30 -24.60 -22.16
C GLU A 457 2.02 -23.91 -21.67
N LYS A 458 1.16 -24.64 -20.97
CA LYS A 458 -0.10 -24.09 -20.46
C LYS A 458 0.11 -23.07 -19.34
N ILE A 459 1.08 -23.32 -18.48
CA ILE A 459 1.41 -22.44 -17.35
C ILE A 459 1.96 -21.11 -17.88
N LEU A 460 2.87 -21.17 -18.83
CA LEU A 460 3.45 -19.97 -19.47
C LEU A 460 2.42 -19.16 -20.22
N LYS A 461 1.46 -19.83 -20.87
CA LYS A 461 0.35 -19.16 -21.56
C LYS A 461 -0.46 -18.31 -20.58
N GLU A 462 -0.85 -18.87 -19.44
CA GLU A 462 -1.60 -18.15 -18.41
C GLU A 462 -0.79 -16.98 -17.83
N ILE A 463 0.49 -17.19 -17.54
CA ILE A 463 1.37 -16.13 -17.02
C ILE A 463 1.48 -14.99 -18.02
N LYS A 464 1.75 -15.29 -19.27
CA LYS A 464 1.90 -14.29 -20.35
C LYS A 464 0.61 -13.49 -20.57
N GLU A 465 -0.54 -14.17 -20.60
CA GLU A 465 -1.84 -13.50 -20.78
C GLU A 465 -2.14 -12.54 -19.62
N ARG A 466 -1.93 -12.97 -18.39
CA ARG A 466 -2.16 -12.14 -17.21
C ARG A 466 -1.21 -10.95 -17.14
N LEU A 467 0.05 -11.15 -17.45
CA LEU A 467 1.02 -10.05 -17.54
C LEU A 467 0.64 -9.08 -18.66
N GLN A 468 0.19 -9.59 -19.79
CA GLN A 468 -0.23 -8.75 -20.92
C GLN A 468 -1.44 -7.87 -20.55
N PHE A 469 -2.42 -8.42 -19.82
CA PHE A 469 -3.55 -7.61 -19.34
C PHE A 469 -3.11 -6.48 -18.42
N LEU A 470 -2.14 -6.74 -17.55
CA LEU A 470 -1.58 -5.69 -16.68
C LEU A 470 -0.84 -4.61 -17.48
N VAL A 471 -0.10 -5.00 -18.50
CA VAL A 471 0.54 -4.04 -19.42
C VAL A 471 -0.50 -3.21 -20.16
N ASN A 472 -1.57 -3.85 -20.63
CA ASN A 472 -2.63 -3.17 -21.38
C ASN A 472 -3.37 -2.12 -20.54
N VAL A 473 -3.46 -2.29 -19.24
CA VAL A 473 -4.06 -1.28 -18.34
C VAL A 473 -3.05 -0.24 -17.85
N GLY A 474 -1.83 -0.24 -18.38
CA GLY A 474 -0.82 0.77 -18.05
C GLY A 474 -0.01 0.49 -16.79
N LEU A 475 0.05 -0.75 -16.30
CA LEU A 475 0.76 -1.13 -15.08
C LEU A 475 2.11 -1.82 -15.35
N ASN A 476 2.69 -1.62 -16.52
CA ASN A 476 3.96 -2.24 -16.92
C ASN A 476 5.14 -1.89 -16.01
N TYR A 477 5.07 -0.81 -15.25
CA TYR A 477 6.13 -0.35 -14.35
C TYR A 477 6.09 -0.99 -12.95
N LEU A 478 4.99 -1.62 -12.56
CA LEU A 478 4.88 -2.30 -11.26
C LEU A 478 5.70 -3.59 -11.25
N SER A 479 6.16 -3.99 -10.07
CA SER A 479 6.75 -5.31 -9.84
C SER A 479 5.74 -6.25 -9.18
N LEU A 480 5.90 -7.55 -9.41
CA LEU A 480 5.03 -8.57 -8.78
C LEU A 480 5.26 -8.65 -7.27
N SER A 481 6.44 -8.29 -6.80
CA SER A 481 6.79 -8.28 -5.37
C SER A 481 6.25 -7.07 -4.61
N ARG A 482 5.77 -6.06 -5.32
CA ARG A 482 5.28 -4.84 -4.68
C ARG A 482 4.10 -5.14 -3.76
N SER A 483 4.17 -4.64 -2.51
CA SER A 483 3.12 -4.80 -1.52
C SER A 483 1.84 -4.08 -1.95
N ALA A 484 0.70 -4.74 -1.76
CA ALA A 484 -0.61 -4.18 -2.06
C ALA A 484 -0.91 -2.90 -1.28
N GLU A 485 -0.37 -2.75 -0.08
CA GLU A 485 -0.55 -1.57 0.75
C GLU A 485 0.07 -0.31 0.16
N THR A 486 1.08 -0.46 -0.69
CA THR A 486 1.80 0.65 -1.32
C THR A 486 1.16 1.13 -2.61
N LEU A 487 0.12 0.45 -3.09
CA LEU A 487 -0.55 0.79 -4.34
C LEU A 487 -1.43 2.02 -4.17
N SER A 488 -1.43 2.90 -5.17
CA SER A 488 -2.42 3.97 -5.26
C SER A 488 -3.81 3.37 -5.53
N GLY A 489 -4.86 4.15 -5.25
CA GLY A 489 -6.24 3.73 -5.53
C GLY A 489 -6.46 3.38 -6.99
N GLY A 490 -5.88 4.17 -7.90
CA GLY A 490 -5.95 3.93 -9.33
C GLY A 490 -5.20 2.67 -9.77
N GLU A 491 -4.03 2.42 -9.20
CA GLU A 491 -3.27 1.19 -9.47
C GLU A 491 -4.02 -0.06 -9.02
N ALA A 492 -4.57 -0.05 -7.81
CA ALA A 492 -5.38 -1.14 -7.30
C ALA A 492 -6.63 -1.39 -8.16
N GLN A 493 -7.29 -0.33 -8.61
CA GLN A 493 -8.44 -0.39 -9.50
C GLN A 493 -8.09 -1.05 -10.84
N ARG A 494 -6.98 -0.64 -11.45
CA ARG A 494 -6.54 -1.20 -12.73
C ARG A 494 -6.11 -2.66 -12.62
N ILE A 495 -5.54 -3.08 -11.49
CA ILE A 495 -5.25 -4.49 -11.22
C ILE A 495 -6.55 -5.32 -11.23
N ARG A 496 -7.59 -4.84 -10.57
CA ARG A 496 -8.91 -5.49 -10.58
C ARG A 496 -9.49 -5.57 -11.98
N LEU A 497 -9.38 -4.48 -12.74
CA LEU A 497 -9.85 -4.44 -14.14
C LEU A 497 -9.13 -5.49 -14.98
N ALA A 498 -7.81 -5.57 -14.89
CA ALA A 498 -7.02 -6.57 -15.61
C ALA A 498 -7.42 -8.01 -15.23
N SER A 499 -7.66 -8.26 -13.95
CA SER A 499 -8.12 -9.56 -13.45
C SER A 499 -9.49 -9.93 -14.00
N GLN A 500 -10.41 -8.98 -14.10
CA GLN A 500 -11.76 -9.21 -14.65
C GLN A 500 -11.73 -9.51 -16.16
N ILE A 501 -10.87 -8.84 -16.90
CA ILE A 501 -10.68 -9.13 -18.31
C ILE A 501 -10.16 -10.56 -18.50
N GLY A 502 -9.22 -10.97 -17.66
CA GLY A 502 -8.69 -12.34 -17.66
C GLY A 502 -9.73 -13.40 -17.34
N ALA A 503 -10.77 -13.06 -16.57
CA ALA A 503 -11.87 -13.98 -16.27
C ALA A 503 -12.77 -14.27 -17.47
N GLY A 504 -12.77 -13.41 -18.49
CA GLY A 504 -13.52 -13.63 -19.74
C GLY A 504 -15.04 -13.72 -19.58
N LEU A 505 -15.60 -13.07 -18.59
CA LEU A 505 -17.04 -13.08 -18.33
C LEU A 505 -17.82 -12.38 -19.43
N VAL A 506 -19.02 -12.84 -19.69
CA VAL A 506 -19.93 -12.33 -20.70
C VAL A 506 -21.31 -12.04 -20.05
N GLY A 507 -21.97 -10.98 -20.49
CA GLY A 507 -23.28 -10.62 -19.99
C GLY A 507 -23.27 -9.99 -18.61
N VAL A 508 -22.17 -9.42 -18.19
CA VAL A 508 -21.98 -8.73 -16.89
C VAL A 508 -22.03 -7.22 -17.10
N MET A 509 -22.46 -6.52 -16.08
CA MET A 509 -22.41 -5.07 -16.01
C MET A 509 -21.23 -4.65 -15.12
N TYR A 510 -20.22 -4.03 -15.71
CA TYR A 510 -19.08 -3.46 -14.98
C TYR A 510 -19.35 -1.99 -14.68
N VAL A 511 -19.14 -1.61 -13.44
CA VAL A 511 -19.27 -0.21 -13.00
C VAL A 511 -17.93 0.24 -12.46
N LEU A 512 -17.31 1.20 -13.13
CA LEU A 512 -15.97 1.70 -12.82
C LEU A 512 -16.03 3.16 -12.38
N ASP A 513 -15.24 3.47 -11.35
CA ASP A 513 -15.13 4.83 -10.80
C ASP A 513 -13.80 5.45 -11.22
N GLU A 514 -13.86 6.37 -12.18
CA GLU A 514 -12.70 7.15 -12.68
C GLU A 514 -11.42 6.31 -12.94
N PRO A 515 -11.48 5.34 -13.85
CA PRO A 515 -10.35 4.44 -14.09
C PRO A 515 -9.10 5.14 -14.67
N SER A 516 -9.25 6.33 -15.25
CA SER A 516 -8.15 7.12 -15.81
C SER A 516 -7.37 7.90 -14.75
N ILE A 517 -7.73 7.80 -13.48
CA ILE A 517 -7.11 8.56 -12.41
C ILE A 517 -5.61 8.28 -12.30
N GLY A 518 -4.80 9.32 -12.23
CA GLY A 518 -3.34 9.20 -12.14
C GLY A 518 -2.65 8.72 -13.42
N LEU A 519 -3.37 8.63 -14.55
CA LEU A 519 -2.79 8.21 -15.82
C LEU A 519 -2.38 9.39 -16.70
N HIS A 520 -1.20 9.28 -17.29
CA HIS A 520 -0.80 10.11 -18.42
C HIS A 520 -1.69 9.78 -19.64
N GLN A 521 -1.88 10.74 -20.56
CA GLN A 521 -2.71 10.54 -21.74
C GLN A 521 -2.30 9.33 -22.59
N ARG A 522 -1.00 9.05 -22.68
CA ARG A 522 -0.49 7.86 -23.36
C ARG A 522 -1.06 6.57 -22.77
N ASP A 523 -1.04 6.46 -21.45
CA ASP A 523 -1.52 5.27 -20.74
C ASP A 523 -3.05 5.19 -20.78
N ASN A 524 -3.72 6.34 -20.84
CA ASN A 524 -5.18 6.43 -20.96
C ASN A 524 -5.70 5.86 -22.28
N GLU A 525 -4.99 6.03 -23.38
CA GLU A 525 -5.33 5.42 -24.66
C GLU A 525 -5.41 3.89 -24.56
N ARG A 526 -4.44 3.27 -23.86
CA ARG A 526 -4.43 1.82 -23.60
C ARG A 526 -5.59 1.37 -22.72
N LEU A 527 -5.89 2.14 -21.70
CA LEU A 527 -7.01 1.85 -20.80
C LEU A 527 -8.34 1.87 -21.57
N LEU A 528 -8.57 2.89 -22.39
CA LEU A 528 -9.78 2.99 -23.21
C LEU A 528 -9.93 1.82 -24.19
N SER A 529 -8.85 1.40 -24.83
CA SER A 529 -8.84 0.20 -25.68
C SER A 529 -9.22 -1.04 -24.90
N THR A 530 -8.78 -1.15 -23.67
CA THR A 530 -9.08 -2.25 -22.77
C THR A 530 -10.56 -2.27 -22.40
N LEU A 531 -11.16 -1.12 -22.09
CA LEU A 531 -12.59 -0.99 -21.78
C LEU A 531 -13.44 -1.34 -22.99
N ILE A 532 -13.03 -0.92 -24.18
CA ILE A 532 -13.71 -1.25 -25.42
C ILE A 532 -13.64 -2.76 -25.69
N HIS A 533 -12.51 -3.38 -25.42
CA HIS A 533 -12.37 -4.83 -25.52
C HIS A 533 -13.33 -5.56 -24.57
N LEU A 534 -13.42 -5.10 -23.34
CA LEU A 534 -14.33 -5.65 -22.32
C LEU A 534 -15.79 -5.55 -22.77
N ARG A 535 -16.17 -4.42 -23.36
CA ARG A 535 -17.49 -4.23 -23.98
C ARG A 535 -17.71 -5.20 -25.14
N ASN A 536 -16.73 -5.36 -26.02
CA ASN A 536 -16.82 -6.23 -27.20
C ASN A 536 -16.95 -7.72 -26.85
N LEU A 537 -16.55 -8.11 -25.65
CA LEU A 537 -16.79 -9.47 -25.13
C LEU A 537 -18.27 -9.73 -24.82
N GLY A 538 -19.14 -8.73 -24.87
CA GLY A 538 -20.57 -8.84 -24.57
C GLY A 538 -20.96 -8.36 -23.19
N ASN A 539 -20.26 -7.37 -22.66
CA ASN A 539 -20.54 -6.76 -21.35
C ASN A 539 -21.01 -5.31 -21.50
N THR A 540 -21.80 -4.88 -20.53
CA THR A 540 -22.12 -3.45 -20.38
C THR A 540 -21.05 -2.82 -19.49
N VAL A 541 -20.42 -1.76 -19.94
CA VAL A 541 -19.38 -1.05 -19.19
C VAL A 541 -19.88 0.36 -18.87
N ILE A 542 -20.11 0.63 -17.59
CA ILE A 542 -20.56 1.92 -17.07
C ILE A 542 -19.38 2.56 -16.33
N VAL A 543 -19.00 3.75 -16.77
CA VAL A 543 -17.83 4.46 -16.24
C VAL A 543 -18.25 5.83 -15.74
N VAL A 544 -17.96 6.13 -14.49
CA VAL A 544 -18.02 7.51 -13.99
C VAL A 544 -16.70 8.16 -14.37
N GLU A 545 -16.72 9.17 -15.24
CA GLU A 545 -15.50 9.73 -15.79
C GLU A 545 -15.63 11.21 -16.12
N HIS A 546 -14.50 11.90 -16.08
CA HIS A 546 -14.37 13.32 -16.43
C HIS A 546 -13.36 13.55 -17.56
N ASP A 547 -12.64 12.51 -17.96
CA ASP A 547 -11.63 12.59 -19.01
C ASP A 547 -12.29 12.81 -20.37
N GLU A 548 -11.78 13.80 -21.13
CA GLU A 548 -12.30 14.14 -22.44
C GLU A 548 -12.27 12.95 -23.40
N ASP A 549 -11.15 12.21 -23.44
CA ASP A 549 -10.97 11.08 -24.35
C ASP A 549 -11.95 9.94 -24.03
N ALA A 550 -12.18 9.69 -22.73
CA ALA A 550 -13.14 8.69 -22.30
C ALA A 550 -14.58 9.06 -22.68
N ILE A 551 -14.94 10.32 -22.51
CA ILE A 551 -16.27 10.83 -22.88
C ILE A 551 -16.47 10.73 -24.38
N LEU A 552 -15.49 11.15 -25.18
CA LEU A 552 -15.58 11.09 -26.64
C LEU A 552 -15.59 9.65 -27.19
N SER A 553 -15.00 8.69 -26.46
CA SER A 553 -15.00 7.28 -26.84
C SER A 553 -16.24 6.51 -26.45
N ALA A 554 -17.12 7.10 -25.63
CA ALA A 554 -18.32 6.47 -25.14
C ALA A 554 -19.37 6.28 -26.24
N ASP A 555 -20.09 5.14 -26.16
CA ASP A 555 -21.24 4.90 -27.04
C ASP A 555 -22.47 5.71 -26.60
N HIS A 556 -22.59 5.92 -25.30
CA HIS A 556 -23.68 6.66 -24.69
C HIS A 556 -23.16 7.46 -23.49
N ILE A 557 -23.56 8.71 -23.39
CA ILE A 557 -23.13 9.63 -22.34
C ILE A 557 -24.37 10.09 -21.56
N ILE A 558 -24.26 10.12 -20.24
CA ILE A 558 -25.28 10.65 -19.34
C ILE A 558 -24.62 11.80 -18.57
N ASP A 559 -25.11 13.01 -18.81
CA ASP A 559 -24.63 14.23 -18.13
C ASP A 559 -25.59 14.58 -17.01
N ILE A 560 -25.10 14.59 -15.78
CA ILE A 560 -25.88 14.86 -14.57
C ILE A 560 -25.53 16.25 -14.02
N GLY A 561 -26.54 16.96 -13.64
CA GLY A 561 -26.39 18.32 -13.10
C GLY A 561 -27.75 18.93 -12.73
N PRO A 562 -27.91 20.25 -12.91
CA PRO A 562 -26.95 21.22 -13.46
C PRO A 562 -25.87 21.67 -12.52
N GLY A 563 -26.03 21.44 -11.21
CA GLY A 563 -25.09 21.81 -10.18
C GLY A 563 -24.69 20.64 -9.30
N ALA A 564 -24.27 20.93 -8.08
CA ALA A 564 -23.87 19.95 -7.08
C ALA A 564 -24.87 19.88 -5.92
N GLY A 565 -24.93 18.75 -5.22
CA GLY A 565 -25.79 18.55 -4.06
C GLY A 565 -27.27 18.74 -4.40
N VAL A 566 -27.93 19.66 -3.69
CA VAL A 566 -29.36 19.97 -3.93
C VAL A 566 -29.63 20.58 -5.29
N HIS A 567 -28.61 21.14 -5.92
CA HIS A 567 -28.70 21.73 -7.26
C HIS A 567 -28.41 20.73 -8.38
N GLY A 568 -28.05 19.52 -8.02
CA GLY A 568 -27.77 18.43 -8.93
C GLY A 568 -28.90 17.40 -9.01
N GLY A 569 -28.56 16.20 -9.45
CA GLY A 569 -29.44 15.05 -9.43
C GLY A 569 -30.43 14.96 -10.62
N ASN A 570 -30.30 15.83 -11.62
CA ASN A 570 -31.09 15.77 -12.85
C ASN A 570 -30.23 15.28 -14.02
N VAL A 571 -30.83 14.57 -14.96
CA VAL A 571 -30.20 14.25 -16.24
C VAL A 571 -30.36 15.47 -17.15
N ILE A 572 -29.26 16.16 -17.42
CA ILE A 572 -29.24 17.36 -18.26
C ILE A 572 -29.27 16.99 -19.73
N ALA A 573 -28.49 15.98 -20.09
CA ALA A 573 -28.38 15.49 -21.45
C ALA A 573 -28.01 14.01 -21.46
N GLU A 574 -28.43 13.28 -22.48
CA GLU A 574 -28.01 11.90 -22.74
C GLU A 574 -27.90 11.68 -24.25
N GLY A 575 -27.04 10.72 -24.63
CA GLY A 575 -26.85 10.34 -26.01
C GLY A 575 -25.38 10.23 -26.39
N THR A 576 -25.08 10.37 -27.69
CA THR A 576 -23.74 10.35 -28.21
C THR A 576 -22.97 11.64 -27.85
N ALA A 577 -21.65 11.63 -28.01
CA ALA A 577 -20.82 12.82 -27.78
C ALA A 577 -21.29 14.03 -28.58
N GLN A 578 -21.68 13.84 -29.84
CA GLN A 578 -22.19 14.90 -30.69
C GLN A 578 -23.51 15.49 -30.17
N GLN A 579 -24.41 14.64 -29.71
CA GLN A 579 -25.70 15.08 -29.11
C GLN A 579 -25.49 15.89 -27.84
N ILE A 580 -24.50 15.50 -27.03
CA ILE A 580 -24.12 16.23 -25.82
C ILE A 580 -23.52 17.60 -26.17
N MET A 581 -22.65 17.67 -27.17
CA MET A 581 -22.04 18.94 -27.64
C MET A 581 -23.08 19.92 -28.19
N GLN A 582 -24.13 19.42 -28.83
CA GLN A 582 -25.20 20.24 -29.39
C GLN A 582 -26.22 20.72 -28.36
N ASN A 583 -26.24 20.12 -27.15
CA ASN A 583 -27.18 20.51 -26.12
C ASN A 583 -26.71 21.79 -25.40
N PRO A 584 -27.46 22.91 -25.51
CA PRO A 584 -27.06 24.19 -24.93
C PRO A 584 -27.13 24.22 -23.40
N ASN A 585 -27.77 23.24 -22.78
CA ASN A 585 -27.89 23.16 -21.31
C ASN A 585 -26.81 22.30 -20.69
N SER A 586 -26.03 21.55 -21.52
CA SER A 586 -24.97 20.70 -21.05
C SER A 586 -23.65 21.46 -20.89
N LEU A 587 -23.19 21.62 -19.66
CA LEU A 587 -21.88 22.23 -19.39
C LEU A 587 -20.74 21.36 -19.93
N THR A 588 -20.86 20.05 -19.80
CA THR A 588 -19.94 19.09 -20.41
C THR A 588 -19.87 19.27 -21.93
N GLY A 589 -21.02 19.41 -22.57
CA GLY A 589 -21.09 19.65 -24.01
C GLY A 589 -20.44 20.96 -24.43
N LYS A 590 -20.56 22.02 -23.66
CA LYS A 590 -19.90 23.30 -23.89
C LYS A 590 -18.37 23.16 -23.84
N PHE A 591 -17.82 22.41 -22.86
CA PHE A 591 -16.38 22.17 -22.79
C PHE A 591 -15.88 21.26 -23.90
N LEU A 592 -16.63 20.23 -24.28
CA LEU A 592 -16.27 19.33 -25.38
C LEU A 592 -16.27 20.02 -26.73
N SER A 593 -17.21 20.93 -26.97
CA SER A 593 -17.35 21.67 -28.24
C SER A 593 -16.38 22.86 -28.35
N GLY A 594 -15.76 23.26 -27.24
CA GLY A 594 -14.90 24.44 -27.16
C GLY A 594 -15.63 25.75 -26.93
N ALA A 595 -16.97 25.74 -26.72
CA ALA A 595 -17.73 26.94 -26.36
C ALA A 595 -17.31 27.51 -25.01
N GLU A 596 -17.01 26.62 -24.06
CA GLU A 596 -16.35 26.91 -22.79
C GLU A 596 -14.98 26.23 -22.77
N LYS A 597 -13.98 26.90 -22.23
CA LYS A 597 -12.62 26.32 -22.11
C LYS A 597 -11.87 26.94 -20.95
N ILE A 598 -10.86 26.23 -20.49
CA ILE A 598 -9.85 26.77 -19.59
C ILE A 598 -8.84 27.49 -20.49
N GLU A 599 -8.76 28.80 -20.37
CA GLU A 599 -7.92 29.61 -21.27
C GLU A 599 -6.44 29.50 -20.93
N ILE A 600 -5.62 29.52 -21.98
CA ILE A 600 -4.17 29.64 -21.83
C ILE A 600 -3.86 31.07 -21.38
N PRO A 601 -3.08 31.30 -20.31
CA PRO A 601 -2.72 32.64 -19.89
C PRO A 601 -2.04 33.43 -21.01
N LYS A 602 -2.48 34.67 -21.24
CA LYS A 602 -1.89 35.56 -22.24
C LYS A 602 -0.42 35.87 -21.95
N LYS A 603 -0.11 35.97 -20.66
CA LYS A 603 1.26 36.23 -20.18
C LYS A 603 1.54 35.32 -18.99
N ARG A 604 2.60 34.51 -19.11
CA ARG A 604 3.06 33.66 -18.03
C ARG A 604 3.97 34.44 -17.10
N THR A 605 3.98 34.07 -15.81
CA THR A 605 4.87 34.69 -14.83
C THR A 605 6.32 34.45 -15.23
N ALA A 606 7.10 35.52 -15.25
CA ALA A 606 8.49 35.46 -15.71
C ALA A 606 9.38 34.75 -14.68
N LEU A 607 10.30 33.93 -15.19
CA LEU A 607 11.33 33.28 -14.41
C LEU A 607 12.36 34.29 -13.88
N ASP A 608 12.60 34.30 -12.56
CA ASP A 608 13.73 34.98 -11.96
C ASP A 608 14.84 33.95 -11.68
N LYS A 609 15.88 33.92 -12.49
CA LYS A 609 17.00 33.00 -12.36
C LYS A 609 17.75 33.06 -11.02
N LYS A 610 17.63 34.18 -10.32
CA LYS A 610 18.28 34.37 -9.00
C LYS A 610 17.52 33.75 -7.86
N LYS A 611 16.23 33.46 -8.04
CA LYS A 611 15.35 32.87 -7.06
C LYS A 611 14.86 31.50 -7.58
N THR A 612 15.65 30.48 -7.30
CA THR A 612 15.36 29.11 -7.72
C THR A 612 15.68 28.14 -6.61
N LEU A 613 14.77 27.23 -6.34
CA LEU A 613 15.02 26.09 -5.44
C LEU A 613 15.70 25.00 -6.26
N LYS A 614 16.89 24.57 -5.82
CA LYS A 614 17.68 23.54 -6.52
C LYS A 614 17.92 22.34 -5.64
N LEU A 615 17.47 21.19 -6.08
CA LEU A 615 17.71 19.88 -5.46
C LEU A 615 18.69 19.11 -6.33
N PHE A 616 19.79 18.63 -5.75
CA PHE A 616 20.85 17.93 -6.45
C PHE A 616 20.90 16.45 -6.07
N GLY A 617 21.06 15.60 -7.07
CA GLY A 617 21.40 14.20 -6.85
C GLY A 617 20.32 13.34 -6.24
N ALA A 618 19.04 13.61 -6.50
CA ALA A 618 17.95 12.76 -6.04
C ALA A 618 18.05 11.37 -6.69
N SER A 619 18.12 10.32 -5.88
CA SER A 619 18.36 8.94 -6.33
C SER A 619 17.45 7.90 -5.67
N GLY A 620 16.36 8.33 -5.05
CA GLY A 620 15.38 7.43 -4.46
C GLY A 620 14.63 6.58 -5.50
N ASN A 621 14.28 5.36 -5.15
CA ASN A 621 13.56 4.42 -6.02
C ASN A 621 14.17 4.35 -7.44
N ASN A 622 13.40 4.70 -8.46
CA ASN A 622 13.86 4.67 -9.85
C ASN A 622 14.57 5.95 -10.32
N LEU A 623 14.71 6.96 -9.47
CA LEU A 623 15.40 8.21 -9.84
C LEU A 623 16.89 7.99 -10.10
N LYS A 624 17.38 8.54 -11.21
CA LYS A 624 18.76 8.35 -11.70
C LYS A 624 19.62 9.59 -11.47
N ASN A 625 19.88 9.92 -10.20
CA ASN A 625 20.71 11.03 -9.80
C ASN A 625 20.26 12.35 -10.45
N VAL A 626 18.99 12.69 -10.30
CA VAL A 626 18.37 13.84 -10.96
C VAL A 626 18.57 15.14 -10.20
N ASN A 627 18.70 16.23 -10.97
CA ASN A 627 18.76 17.59 -10.44
C ASN A 627 17.46 18.33 -10.77
N LEU A 628 16.77 18.81 -9.75
CA LEU A 628 15.49 19.51 -9.90
C LEU A 628 15.68 20.99 -9.65
N GLU A 629 15.13 21.81 -10.54
CA GLU A 629 15.06 23.25 -10.37
C GLU A 629 13.59 23.70 -10.36
N ILE A 630 13.19 24.37 -9.28
CA ILE A 630 11.85 24.95 -9.13
C ILE A 630 11.97 26.46 -8.99
N PRO A 631 11.47 27.22 -9.97
CA PRO A 631 11.45 28.67 -9.89
C PRO A 631 10.55 29.16 -8.76
N VAL A 632 11.04 30.11 -7.97
CA VAL A 632 10.30 30.70 -6.86
C VAL A 632 9.23 31.67 -7.39
N GLY A 633 8.02 31.58 -6.85
CA GLY A 633 6.92 32.46 -7.21
C GLY A 633 6.17 32.07 -8.49
N LEU A 634 6.42 30.89 -9.04
CA LEU A 634 5.79 30.39 -10.25
C LEU A 634 4.86 29.20 -9.95
N PHE A 635 3.96 28.97 -10.88
CA PHE A 635 3.12 27.75 -10.92
C PHE A 635 3.85 26.70 -11.75
N THR A 636 4.40 25.71 -11.09
CA THR A 636 5.18 24.64 -11.72
C THR A 636 4.42 23.34 -11.75
N CYS A 637 4.29 22.73 -12.92
CA CYS A 637 3.75 21.37 -13.07
C CYS A 637 4.88 20.36 -13.20
N ILE A 638 4.78 19.30 -12.42
CA ILE A 638 5.64 18.12 -12.56
C ILE A 638 4.84 17.10 -13.37
N THR A 639 5.34 16.78 -14.54
CA THR A 639 4.66 15.93 -15.52
C THR A 639 5.47 14.68 -15.84
N GLY A 640 4.89 13.76 -16.54
CA GLY A 640 5.54 12.54 -17.01
C GLY A 640 4.60 11.34 -17.00
N VAL A 641 5.00 10.28 -17.66
CA VAL A 641 4.22 9.04 -17.70
C VAL A 641 4.10 8.40 -16.32
N SER A 642 3.13 7.53 -16.13
CA SER A 642 2.90 6.83 -14.88
C SER A 642 4.16 6.06 -14.46
N GLY A 643 4.54 6.17 -13.19
CA GLY A 643 5.73 5.50 -12.65
C GLY A 643 7.07 6.12 -13.04
N SER A 644 7.09 7.32 -13.62
CA SER A 644 8.33 8.00 -14.03
C SER A 644 9.18 8.57 -12.90
N GLY A 645 8.67 8.58 -11.67
CA GLY A 645 9.40 9.04 -10.49
C GLY A 645 8.94 10.40 -9.94
N LYS A 646 7.83 10.93 -10.41
CA LYS A 646 7.29 12.24 -9.96
C LYS A 646 7.05 12.30 -8.46
N SER A 647 6.32 11.34 -7.91
CA SER A 647 6.02 11.29 -6.47
C SER A 647 7.27 11.06 -5.63
N THR A 648 8.20 10.25 -6.10
CA THR A 648 9.48 10.03 -5.43
C THR A 648 10.29 11.31 -5.34
N LEU A 649 10.35 12.07 -6.44
CA LEU A 649 11.11 13.32 -6.50
C LEU A 649 10.51 14.40 -5.60
N ILE A 650 9.21 14.56 -5.63
CA ILE A 650 8.51 15.65 -4.93
C ILE A 650 8.08 15.24 -3.52
N ASN A 651 7.29 14.17 -3.40
CA ASN A 651 6.68 13.79 -2.11
C ASN A 651 7.66 13.07 -1.18
N ASP A 652 8.56 12.25 -1.72
CA ASP A 652 9.48 11.44 -0.91
C ASP A 652 10.86 12.10 -0.72
N THR A 653 11.24 13.05 -1.57
CA THR A 653 12.53 13.74 -1.51
C THR A 653 12.39 15.22 -1.13
N LEU A 654 11.76 16.01 -1.98
CA LEU A 654 11.69 17.47 -1.78
C LEU A 654 10.88 17.85 -0.54
N PHE A 655 9.70 17.29 -0.37
CA PHE A 655 8.80 17.65 0.73
C PHE A 655 9.40 17.32 2.11
N PRO A 656 9.95 16.11 2.38
CA PRO A 656 10.58 15.83 3.66
C PRO A 656 11.76 16.76 3.97
N ILE A 657 12.58 17.08 2.99
CA ILE A 657 13.71 18.01 3.15
C ILE A 657 13.18 19.41 3.55
N ALA A 658 12.22 19.92 2.81
CA ALA A 658 11.63 21.23 3.07
C ALA A 658 10.89 21.26 4.41
N GLN A 659 10.20 20.21 4.77
CA GLN A 659 9.47 20.09 6.03
C GLN A 659 10.43 20.16 7.23
N ASN A 660 11.55 19.43 7.17
CA ASN A 660 12.56 19.47 8.23
C ASN A 660 13.20 20.86 8.39
N ALA A 661 13.49 21.52 7.28
CA ALA A 661 14.17 22.80 7.28
C ALA A 661 13.24 23.99 7.61
N LEU A 662 12.01 23.98 7.08
CA LEU A 662 11.10 25.14 7.16
C LEU A 662 10.04 25.02 8.26
N ASN A 663 9.46 23.85 8.43
CA ASN A 663 8.38 23.65 9.39
C ASN A 663 8.88 23.19 10.77
N ARG A 664 10.19 23.05 10.92
CA ARG A 664 10.84 22.51 12.14
C ARG A 664 10.21 21.17 12.55
N ALA A 665 9.84 20.38 11.56
CA ALA A 665 9.29 19.06 11.79
C ALA A 665 10.36 18.12 12.32
N GLU A 666 9.95 17.23 13.18
CA GLU A 666 10.83 16.23 13.77
C GLU A 666 11.12 15.13 12.73
N ASN A 667 12.35 15.09 12.23
CA ASN A 667 12.95 13.96 11.47
C ASN A 667 12.09 13.25 10.43
N ALA A 668 11.52 13.97 9.47
CA ALA A 668 10.97 13.36 8.28
C ALA A 668 12.12 12.76 7.46
N GLU A 669 12.01 11.48 7.11
CA GLU A 669 13.01 10.83 6.28
C GLU A 669 12.83 11.21 4.81
N ALA A 670 13.85 11.83 4.24
CA ALA A 670 13.92 12.09 2.81
C ALA A 670 14.54 10.92 2.07
N ALA A 671 14.06 10.63 0.84
CA ALA A 671 14.74 9.73 -0.06
C ALA A 671 16.17 10.24 -0.36
N PRO A 672 17.10 9.38 -0.76
CA PRO A 672 18.50 9.78 -0.97
C PRO A 672 18.67 10.95 -1.94
N TYR A 673 19.48 11.93 -1.54
CA TYR A 673 19.85 13.10 -2.33
C TYR A 673 21.25 13.60 -1.93
N LYS A 674 21.84 14.47 -2.74
CA LYS A 674 23.16 15.04 -2.43
C LYS A 674 23.08 16.34 -1.63
N SER A 675 22.34 17.33 -2.15
CA SER A 675 22.23 18.66 -1.53
C SER A 675 21.01 19.40 -2.03
N ILE A 676 20.65 20.47 -1.33
CA ILE A 676 19.55 21.35 -1.70
C ILE A 676 19.94 22.80 -1.41
N ASP A 677 19.61 23.71 -2.34
CA ASP A 677 19.80 25.14 -2.22
C ASP A 677 18.49 25.88 -2.49
N GLY A 678 18.31 27.06 -1.88
CA GLY A 678 17.17 27.93 -2.17
C GLY A 678 16.01 27.82 -1.20
N LEU A 679 16.12 27.03 -0.12
CA LEU A 679 15.09 26.95 0.92
C LEU A 679 14.87 28.26 1.67
N GLU A 680 15.85 29.15 1.69
CA GLU A 680 15.76 30.49 2.31
C GLU A 680 14.70 31.40 1.67
N PHE A 681 14.24 31.09 0.47
CA PHE A 681 13.17 31.84 -0.20
C PHE A 681 11.79 31.56 0.35
N PHE A 682 11.64 30.56 1.21
CA PHE A 682 10.36 30.10 1.73
C PHE A 682 10.30 30.22 3.25
N ASP A 683 9.11 30.51 3.78
CA ASP A 683 8.83 30.52 5.22
C ASP A 683 8.33 29.16 5.72
N LYS A 684 7.56 28.47 4.90
CA LYS A 684 6.98 27.17 5.22
C LYS A 684 6.69 26.35 3.93
N VAL A 685 6.53 25.06 4.10
CA VAL A 685 6.05 24.17 3.05
C VAL A 685 4.74 23.53 3.50
N ILE A 686 3.80 23.42 2.57
CA ILE A 686 2.48 22.82 2.81
C ILE A 686 2.28 21.75 1.74
N ASP A 687 2.08 20.52 2.18
CA ASP A 687 1.73 19.40 1.31
C ASP A 687 0.22 19.15 1.39
N ILE A 688 -0.42 19.14 0.25
CA ILE A 688 -1.86 18.90 0.10
C ILE A 688 -2.03 17.65 -0.73
N ASP A 689 -2.16 16.53 -0.04
CA ASP A 689 -2.32 15.19 -0.63
C ASP A 689 -3.77 14.70 -0.55
N GLN A 690 -4.02 13.51 -1.10
CA GLN A 690 -5.33 12.88 -1.13
C GLN A 690 -5.61 11.96 0.06
N SER A 691 -4.75 11.95 1.06
CA SER A 691 -4.97 11.17 2.28
C SER A 691 -6.21 11.68 3.03
N PRO A 692 -6.92 10.79 3.76
CA PRO A 692 -8.09 11.20 4.53
C PRO A 692 -7.76 12.30 5.55
N ILE A 693 -8.72 13.17 5.83
CA ILE A 693 -8.59 14.21 6.86
C ILE A 693 -8.60 13.66 8.28
N GLY A 694 -8.89 12.38 8.44
CA GLY A 694 -8.87 11.65 9.69
C GLY A 694 -9.24 10.19 9.47
N ARG A 695 -8.98 9.36 10.47
CA ARG A 695 -9.17 7.90 10.38
C ARG A 695 -10.46 7.39 11.03
N THR A 696 -11.17 8.25 11.74
CA THR A 696 -12.35 7.88 12.52
C THR A 696 -13.60 8.59 12.01
N PRO A 697 -14.81 8.06 12.28
CA PRO A 697 -16.06 8.76 11.95
C PRO A 697 -16.22 10.11 12.65
N ARG A 698 -15.43 10.40 13.67
CA ARG A 698 -15.42 11.70 14.36
C ARG A 698 -14.67 12.80 13.61
N SER A 699 -13.83 12.43 12.68
CA SER A 699 -13.15 13.39 11.81
C SER A 699 -14.10 13.84 10.71
N ASN A 700 -14.29 15.14 10.58
CA ASN A 700 -15.19 15.74 9.60
C ASN A 700 -14.68 17.12 9.14
N PRO A 701 -15.26 17.72 8.10
CA PRO A 701 -14.84 19.04 7.63
C PRO A 701 -14.92 20.14 8.70
N ALA A 702 -15.93 20.10 9.56
CA ALA A 702 -16.10 21.10 10.60
C ALA A 702 -14.95 21.11 11.63
N THR A 703 -14.51 19.92 12.07
CA THR A 703 -13.40 19.80 13.02
C THR A 703 -12.06 20.07 12.36
N TYR A 704 -11.87 19.58 11.15
CA TYR A 704 -10.60 19.73 10.43
C TYR A 704 -10.28 21.20 10.09
N THR A 705 -11.27 21.93 9.60
CA THR A 705 -11.12 23.37 9.25
C THR A 705 -11.07 24.29 10.47
N GLY A 706 -11.41 23.75 11.64
CA GLY A 706 -11.49 24.54 12.88
C GLY A 706 -12.73 25.40 12.99
N VAL A 707 -13.70 25.28 12.11
CA VAL A 707 -14.98 26.03 12.15
C VAL A 707 -15.87 25.57 13.29
N PHE A 708 -15.69 24.34 13.76
CA PHE A 708 -16.55 23.77 14.79
C PHE A 708 -16.35 24.41 16.15
N THR A 709 -15.16 24.85 16.50
CA THR A 709 -14.88 25.52 17.78
C THR A 709 -15.69 26.81 17.95
N PRO A 710 -15.66 27.78 17.02
CA PRO A 710 -16.56 28.95 17.10
C PRO A 710 -18.05 28.60 17.11
N ILE A 711 -18.46 27.56 16.40
CA ILE A 711 -19.86 27.11 16.41
C ILE A 711 -20.26 26.64 17.80
N ARG A 712 -19.41 25.86 18.48
CA ARG A 712 -19.65 25.40 19.85
C ARG A 712 -19.73 26.57 20.83
N GLU A 713 -18.90 27.57 20.66
CA GLU A 713 -18.95 28.80 21.47
C GLU A 713 -20.26 29.54 21.31
N LEU A 714 -20.79 29.63 20.08
CA LEU A 714 -22.10 30.24 19.84
C LEU A 714 -23.21 29.48 20.56
N PHE A 715 -23.21 28.14 20.50
CA PHE A 715 -24.19 27.32 21.20
C PHE A 715 -24.10 27.47 22.72
N ALA A 716 -22.87 27.51 23.26
CA ALA A 716 -22.67 27.74 24.69
C ALA A 716 -23.09 29.14 25.16
N GLY A 717 -23.12 30.11 24.25
CA GLY A 717 -23.50 31.48 24.50
C GLY A 717 -24.99 31.76 24.48
N VAL A 718 -25.85 30.83 24.02
CA VAL A 718 -27.30 31.04 24.03
C VAL A 718 -27.85 31.07 25.45
N PRO A 719 -28.93 31.83 25.74
CA PRO A 719 -29.44 31.97 27.12
C PRO A 719 -29.78 30.67 27.80
N GLU A 720 -30.36 29.69 27.12
CA GLU A 720 -30.70 28.38 27.64
C GLU A 720 -29.44 27.58 28.06
N ALA A 721 -28.39 27.61 27.26
CA ALA A 721 -27.12 26.98 27.57
C ALA A 721 -26.45 27.59 28.80
N ARG A 722 -26.46 28.91 28.89
CA ARG A 722 -25.97 29.65 30.07
C ARG A 722 -26.75 29.32 31.34
N ALA A 723 -28.08 29.25 31.24
CA ALA A 723 -28.95 28.90 32.37
C ALA A 723 -28.69 27.50 32.90
N ARG A 724 -28.31 26.55 32.06
CA ARG A 724 -27.94 25.17 32.39
C ARG A 724 -26.47 24.99 32.77
N GLY A 725 -25.65 26.04 32.64
CA GLY A 725 -24.21 25.98 32.91
C GLY A 725 -23.43 25.19 31.85
N TYR A 726 -23.92 25.11 30.63
CA TYR A 726 -23.27 24.41 29.52
C TYR A 726 -22.14 25.25 28.96
N ASN A 727 -20.94 24.68 28.92
CA ASN A 727 -19.76 25.27 28.32
C ASN A 727 -19.55 24.73 26.87
N PRO A 728 -18.61 25.27 26.10
CA PRO A 728 -18.36 24.78 24.74
C PRO A 728 -18.02 23.28 24.64
N GLY A 729 -17.44 22.70 25.70
CA GLY A 729 -17.16 21.27 25.78
C GLY A 729 -18.42 20.40 25.75
N ARG A 730 -19.57 20.92 26.19
CA ARG A 730 -20.87 20.21 26.11
C ARG A 730 -21.26 19.87 24.69
N PHE A 731 -20.89 20.70 23.74
CA PHE A 731 -21.24 20.54 22.33
C PHE A 731 -20.16 19.80 21.53
N SER A 732 -19.10 19.32 22.16
CA SER A 732 -18.08 18.49 21.53
C SER A 732 -18.50 17.00 21.60
N PHE A 733 -18.43 16.31 20.47
CA PHE A 733 -18.61 14.87 20.43
C PHE A 733 -17.33 14.08 20.76
N ASN A 734 -16.21 14.76 20.97
CA ASN A 734 -14.91 14.12 21.30
C ASN A 734 -14.70 13.95 22.81
N VAL A 735 -15.43 14.65 23.63
CA VAL A 735 -15.32 14.62 25.10
C VAL A 735 -16.65 14.22 25.74
N ARG A 736 -16.55 13.60 26.92
CA ARG A 736 -17.73 13.25 27.71
C ARG A 736 -18.48 14.49 28.18
N GLY A 737 -19.77 14.36 28.36
CA GLY A 737 -20.68 15.40 28.87
C GLY A 737 -21.92 15.55 28.02
N GLY A 738 -21.81 16.02 26.81
CA GLY A 738 -22.95 16.25 25.91
C GLY A 738 -23.14 15.21 24.83
N ARG A 739 -22.16 14.35 24.61
CA ARG A 739 -22.24 13.35 23.53
C ARG A 739 -23.09 12.14 23.91
N CYS A 740 -23.56 11.42 22.92
CA CYS A 740 -24.15 10.09 23.12
C CYS A 740 -23.06 9.10 23.53
N GLU A 741 -23.18 8.52 24.73
CA GLU A 741 -22.17 7.58 25.23
C GLU A 741 -22.28 6.18 24.60
N ALA A 742 -23.44 5.81 24.03
CA ALA A 742 -23.58 4.53 23.35
C ALA A 742 -22.67 4.42 22.10
N CYS A 743 -22.56 5.49 21.32
CA CYS A 743 -21.65 5.56 20.15
C CYS A 743 -20.44 6.43 20.42
N GLN A 744 -20.29 6.97 21.62
CA GLN A 744 -19.20 7.88 22.01
C GLN A 744 -19.00 9.09 21.08
N GLY A 745 -20.14 9.61 20.58
CA GLY A 745 -20.15 10.75 19.67
C GLY A 745 -19.88 10.43 18.19
N ASP A 746 -19.69 9.16 17.84
CA ASP A 746 -19.43 8.75 16.44
C ASP A 746 -20.70 8.86 15.57
N GLY A 747 -21.88 8.76 16.19
CA GLY A 747 -23.18 8.72 15.47
C GLY A 747 -23.44 7.38 14.81
N VAL A 748 -22.46 6.55 14.70
CA VAL A 748 -22.50 5.22 14.07
C VAL A 748 -21.81 4.20 14.94
N ILE A 749 -22.21 2.93 14.79
CA ILE A 749 -21.58 1.79 15.45
C ILE A 749 -20.89 0.96 14.37
N LYS A 750 -19.61 0.68 14.57
CA LYS A 750 -18.83 -0.16 13.68
C LYS A 750 -19.20 -1.62 13.90
N VAL A 751 -19.64 -2.29 12.83
CA VAL A 751 -19.84 -3.73 12.81
C VAL A 751 -18.67 -4.36 12.07
N GLU A 752 -17.83 -5.11 12.81
CA GLU A 752 -16.69 -5.81 12.19
C GLU A 752 -17.19 -7.02 11.41
N MET A 753 -16.85 -7.07 10.15
CA MET A 753 -17.15 -8.17 9.24
C MET A 753 -15.82 -8.81 8.84
N HIS A 754 -15.43 -9.90 9.49
CA HIS A 754 -14.09 -10.52 9.40
C HIS A 754 -13.57 -10.75 7.98
N PHE A 755 -14.44 -10.97 6.99
CA PHE A 755 -14.06 -11.21 5.59
C PHE A 755 -14.58 -10.16 4.60
N LEU A 756 -15.34 -9.18 5.08
CA LEU A 756 -15.93 -8.10 4.30
C LEU A 756 -15.50 -6.75 4.89
N PRO A 757 -15.61 -5.65 4.11
CA PRO A 757 -15.38 -4.33 4.66
C PRO A 757 -16.28 -4.05 5.86
N ASP A 758 -15.74 -3.38 6.88
CA ASP A 758 -16.50 -2.98 8.06
C ASP A 758 -17.73 -2.14 7.68
N VAL A 759 -18.86 -2.42 8.30
CA VAL A 759 -20.10 -1.70 8.09
C VAL A 759 -20.34 -0.77 9.26
N TYR A 760 -20.70 0.47 8.97
CA TYR A 760 -21.09 1.47 9.95
C TYR A 760 -22.61 1.62 9.95
N VAL A 761 -23.23 1.36 11.08
CA VAL A 761 -24.69 1.42 11.26
C VAL A 761 -25.03 2.61 12.17
N PRO A 762 -26.09 3.40 11.89
CA PRO A 762 -26.53 4.48 12.79
C PRO A 762 -26.74 3.98 14.21
N CYS A 763 -26.31 4.77 15.19
CA CYS A 763 -26.49 4.44 16.61
C CYS A 763 -27.98 4.41 16.97
N ASP A 764 -28.43 3.34 17.61
CA ASP A 764 -29.83 3.17 17.96
C ASP A 764 -30.33 4.17 19.01
N GLN A 765 -29.46 4.61 19.92
CA GLN A 765 -29.81 5.56 20.98
C GLN A 765 -29.94 6.99 20.48
N CYS A 766 -28.91 7.49 19.76
CA CYS A 766 -28.93 8.87 19.26
C CYS A 766 -29.48 8.98 17.83
N LYS A 767 -29.73 7.86 17.17
CA LYS A 767 -30.21 7.81 15.77
C LYS A 767 -29.32 8.60 14.80
N GLY A 768 -28.01 8.53 15.01
CA GLY A 768 -27.02 9.24 14.21
C GLY A 768 -26.78 10.68 14.61
N LYS A 769 -27.42 11.17 15.67
CA LYS A 769 -27.33 12.60 16.07
C LYS A 769 -26.09 12.95 16.89
N ARG A 770 -25.30 11.98 17.34
CA ARG A 770 -24.04 12.13 18.07
C ARG A 770 -24.12 12.64 19.52
N TYR A 771 -25.23 13.27 19.89
CA TYR A 771 -25.40 13.95 21.18
C TYR A 771 -26.50 13.34 22.02
N ASN A 772 -26.42 13.56 23.34
CA ASN A 772 -27.51 13.19 24.21
C ASN A 772 -28.70 14.14 24.07
N ARG A 773 -29.84 13.75 24.63
CA ARG A 773 -31.11 14.46 24.48
C ARG A 773 -31.04 15.88 25.03
N GLU A 774 -30.39 16.08 26.18
CA GLU A 774 -30.29 17.39 26.84
C GLU A 774 -29.48 18.39 26.03
N THR A 775 -28.39 17.95 25.38
CA THR A 775 -27.60 18.79 24.50
C THR A 775 -28.38 19.20 23.25
N LEU A 776 -29.20 18.28 22.71
CA LEU A 776 -30.03 18.54 21.54
C LEU A 776 -31.22 19.48 21.82
N GLU A 777 -31.53 19.80 23.06
CA GLU A 777 -32.56 20.80 23.43
C GLU A 777 -32.07 22.23 23.21
N ILE A 778 -30.76 22.46 23.19
CA ILE A 778 -30.18 23.78 22.92
C ILE A 778 -30.26 24.09 21.44
N ARG A 779 -30.80 25.29 21.13
CA ARG A 779 -30.97 25.76 19.75
C ARG A 779 -30.34 27.14 19.54
N TYR A 780 -29.64 27.30 18.44
CA TYR A 780 -29.14 28.56 17.93
C TYR A 780 -29.86 28.88 16.64
N LYS A 781 -30.56 30.00 16.58
CA LYS A 781 -31.48 30.38 15.46
C LYS A 781 -32.42 29.25 15.04
N GLY A 782 -32.92 28.51 15.99
CA GLY A 782 -33.86 27.42 15.78
C GLY A 782 -33.26 26.07 15.37
N LYS A 783 -31.95 25.96 15.29
CA LYS A 783 -31.24 24.75 14.90
C LYS A 783 -30.44 24.16 16.04
N THR A 784 -30.50 22.83 16.19
CA THR A 784 -29.65 22.08 17.13
C THR A 784 -28.24 21.94 16.59
N ILE A 785 -27.29 21.55 17.45
CA ILE A 785 -25.90 21.32 16.99
C ILE A 785 -25.82 20.20 15.95
N HIS A 786 -26.64 19.16 16.08
CA HIS A 786 -26.73 18.10 15.06
C HIS A 786 -27.22 18.63 13.71
N GLN A 787 -28.25 19.46 13.73
CA GLN A 787 -28.79 20.07 12.49
C GLN A 787 -27.78 20.98 11.81
N VAL A 788 -26.93 21.68 12.58
CA VAL A 788 -25.82 22.46 12.03
C VAL A 788 -24.76 21.57 11.39
N LEU A 789 -24.38 20.47 12.04
CA LEU A 789 -23.46 19.51 11.47
C LEU A 789 -24.03 18.83 10.21
N ASP A 790 -25.31 18.70 10.11
CA ASP A 790 -25.99 18.11 8.94
C ASP A 790 -26.20 19.10 7.80
N MET A 791 -25.91 20.38 8.00
CA MET A 791 -25.96 21.39 6.93
C MET A 791 -24.87 21.17 5.89
N THR A 792 -25.19 21.43 4.63
CA THR A 792 -24.16 21.59 3.60
C THR A 792 -23.37 22.87 3.87
N VAL A 793 -22.19 22.96 3.30
CA VAL A 793 -21.34 24.17 3.43
C VAL A 793 -22.08 25.39 2.92
N GLU A 794 -22.84 25.29 1.83
CA GLU A 794 -23.66 26.36 1.27
C GLU A 794 -24.74 26.84 2.25
N GLU A 795 -25.50 25.92 2.83
CA GLU A 795 -26.53 26.23 3.83
C GLU A 795 -25.93 26.89 5.07
N ALA A 796 -24.81 26.36 5.54
CA ALA A 796 -24.11 26.89 6.72
C ALA A 796 -23.52 28.28 6.47
N ARG A 797 -23.03 28.53 5.26
CA ARG A 797 -22.50 29.85 4.86
C ARG A 797 -23.57 30.94 5.00
N GLU A 798 -24.79 30.68 4.53
CA GLU A 798 -25.93 31.56 4.70
C GLU A 798 -26.32 31.68 6.18
N PHE A 799 -26.42 30.56 6.88
CA PHE A 799 -26.85 30.51 8.28
C PHE A 799 -25.93 31.31 9.21
N PHE A 800 -24.64 31.27 8.97
CA PHE A 800 -23.61 31.97 9.77
C PHE A 800 -23.10 33.26 9.13
N ASP A 801 -23.84 33.84 8.18
CA ASP A 801 -23.39 35.05 7.47
C ASP A 801 -23.05 36.24 8.40
N ALA A 802 -23.79 36.38 9.51
CA ALA A 802 -23.55 37.42 10.52
C ALA A 802 -22.36 37.11 11.45
N VAL A 803 -21.71 35.97 11.35
CA VAL A 803 -20.56 35.59 12.19
C VAL A 803 -19.30 35.51 11.31
N PRO A 804 -18.48 36.59 11.25
CA PRO A 804 -17.39 36.69 10.28
C PRO A 804 -16.35 35.56 10.36
N MET A 805 -16.01 35.09 11.56
CA MET A 805 -15.04 34.00 11.76
C MET A 805 -15.49 32.69 11.10
N ILE A 806 -16.76 32.35 11.27
CA ILE A 806 -17.33 31.11 10.70
C ILE A 806 -17.56 31.30 9.20
N ALA A 807 -18.14 32.43 8.81
CA ALA A 807 -18.47 32.75 7.42
C ALA A 807 -17.23 32.74 6.53
N ARG A 808 -16.11 33.26 6.99
CA ARG A 808 -14.85 33.30 6.23
C ARG A 808 -14.31 31.88 5.96
N LYS A 809 -14.31 31.00 6.95
CA LYS A 809 -13.85 29.61 6.80
C LYS A 809 -14.77 28.81 5.88
N LEU A 810 -16.08 29.02 5.98
CA LEU A 810 -17.05 28.38 5.09
C LEU A 810 -16.90 28.91 3.66
N GLN A 811 -16.60 30.20 3.48
CA GLN A 811 -16.36 30.78 2.16
C GLN A 811 -15.16 30.14 1.46
N THR A 812 -14.07 29.82 2.18
CA THR A 812 -12.92 29.12 1.59
C THR A 812 -13.28 27.72 1.09
N LEU A 813 -14.16 27.02 1.80
CA LEU A 813 -14.68 25.73 1.35
C LEU A 813 -15.53 25.89 0.08
N MET A 814 -16.33 26.93 -0.01
CA MET A 814 -17.10 27.23 -1.22
C MET A 814 -16.20 27.58 -2.40
N ASP A 815 -15.15 28.35 -2.18
CA ASP A 815 -14.21 28.79 -3.22
C ASP A 815 -13.48 27.62 -3.89
N VAL A 816 -13.23 26.54 -3.15
CA VAL A 816 -12.62 25.31 -3.69
C VAL A 816 -13.62 24.32 -4.27
N GLY A 817 -14.91 24.70 -4.34
CA GLY A 817 -15.94 23.86 -4.97
C GLY A 817 -16.58 22.82 -4.05
N LEU A 818 -16.50 22.96 -2.74
CA LEU A 818 -17.06 22.01 -1.76
C LEU A 818 -18.37 22.50 -1.13
N SER A 819 -19.17 23.28 -1.84
CA SER A 819 -20.46 23.79 -1.35
C SER A 819 -21.47 22.70 -0.97
N TYR A 820 -21.35 21.53 -1.55
CA TYR A 820 -22.28 20.40 -1.41
C TYR A 820 -21.97 19.44 -0.27
N ILE A 821 -20.75 19.44 0.30
CA ILE A 821 -20.41 18.55 1.42
C ILE A 821 -21.08 19.04 2.71
N ARG A 822 -21.34 18.13 3.64
CA ARG A 822 -21.92 18.44 4.94
C ARG A 822 -20.81 18.73 5.94
N LEU A 823 -21.05 19.63 6.89
CA LEU A 823 -20.08 20.00 7.92
C LEU A 823 -19.67 18.81 8.79
N GLY A 824 -20.62 17.96 9.14
CA GLY A 824 -20.40 16.77 9.96
C GLY A 824 -20.17 15.49 9.15
N GLN A 825 -19.94 15.57 7.87
CA GLN A 825 -19.70 14.40 7.02
C GLN A 825 -18.45 13.66 7.46
N SER A 826 -18.58 12.34 7.68
CA SER A 826 -17.44 11.53 8.10
C SER A 826 -16.32 11.55 7.07
N SER A 827 -15.08 11.63 7.55
CA SER A 827 -13.89 11.56 6.70
C SER A 827 -13.83 10.30 5.84
N THR A 828 -14.43 9.20 6.31
CA THR A 828 -14.49 7.94 5.58
C THR A 828 -15.41 7.99 4.34
N THR A 829 -16.31 8.96 4.28
CA THR A 829 -17.23 9.15 3.16
C THR A 829 -16.75 10.18 2.14
N LEU A 830 -15.70 10.91 2.44
CA LEU A 830 -15.10 11.87 1.51
C LEU A 830 -14.21 11.14 0.50
N SER A 831 -14.29 11.55 -0.77
CA SER A 831 -13.33 11.10 -1.79
C SER A 831 -11.93 11.67 -1.51
N GLY A 832 -10.90 11.09 -2.12
CA GLY A 832 -9.53 11.62 -2.00
C GLY A 832 -9.41 13.07 -2.46
N GLY A 833 -10.06 13.42 -3.54
CA GLY A 833 -10.11 14.80 -4.06
C GLY A 833 -10.85 15.76 -3.14
N GLU A 834 -11.95 15.32 -2.54
CA GLU A 834 -12.70 16.11 -1.55
C GLU A 834 -11.87 16.37 -0.29
N ALA A 835 -11.20 15.33 0.24
CA ALA A 835 -10.30 15.46 1.38
C ALA A 835 -9.15 16.45 1.08
N GLN A 836 -8.58 16.37 -0.10
CA GLN A 836 -7.52 17.26 -0.56
C GLN A 836 -8.00 18.72 -0.60
N ARG A 837 -9.18 18.97 -1.12
CA ARG A 837 -9.76 20.32 -1.18
C ARG A 837 -10.14 20.88 0.19
N VAL A 838 -10.56 20.04 1.13
CA VAL A 838 -10.77 20.44 2.53
C VAL A 838 -9.44 20.95 3.13
N LYS A 839 -8.36 20.22 2.89
CA LYS A 839 -7.01 20.62 3.34
C LYS A 839 -6.60 21.94 2.71
N LEU A 840 -6.83 22.10 1.41
CA LEU A 840 -6.53 23.34 0.69
C LEU A 840 -7.32 24.51 1.27
N ALA A 841 -8.62 24.35 1.48
CA ALA A 841 -9.48 25.38 2.09
C ALA A 841 -9.01 25.78 3.49
N THR A 842 -8.57 24.79 4.28
CA THR A 842 -8.03 25.06 5.62
C THR A 842 -6.79 25.94 5.55
N GLU A 843 -5.88 25.65 4.63
CA GLU A 843 -4.67 26.47 4.45
C GLU A 843 -4.97 27.85 3.90
N LEU A 844 -5.95 27.97 3.00
CA LEU A 844 -6.41 29.27 2.47
C LEU A 844 -7.05 30.16 3.54
N SER A 845 -7.63 29.58 4.58
CA SER A 845 -8.23 30.33 5.70
C SER A 845 -7.21 30.91 6.67
N LYS A 846 -5.94 30.45 6.60
CA LYS A 846 -4.85 30.93 7.43
C LYS A 846 -4.22 32.19 6.82
N ARG A 847 -3.50 32.95 7.66
CA ARG A 847 -2.77 34.12 7.19
C ARG A 847 -1.65 33.71 6.24
N ASP A 848 -1.63 34.30 5.06
CA ASP A 848 -0.64 34.07 4.04
C ASP A 848 0.56 35.02 4.20
N THR A 849 1.77 34.45 4.16
CA THR A 849 3.03 35.21 4.21
C THR A 849 3.50 35.65 2.82
N GLY A 850 2.95 35.06 1.76
CA GLY A 850 3.41 35.26 0.39
C GLY A 850 4.71 34.54 0.04
N LYS A 851 5.23 33.68 0.93
CA LYS A 851 6.48 32.93 0.76
C LYS A 851 6.31 31.44 1.09
N THR A 852 5.14 30.91 0.82
CA THR A 852 4.83 29.51 1.08
C THR A 852 5.10 28.66 -0.16
N LEU A 853 5.71 27.49 0.05
CA LEU A 853 5.82 26.45 -0.97
C LEU A 853 4.64 25.52 -0.81
N TYR A 854 3.72 25.51 -1.77
CA TYR A 854 2.58 24.60 -1.83
C TYR A 854 2.93 23.43 -2.74
N ILE A 855 2.74 22.22 -2.25
CA ILE A 855 2.90 20.98 -3.01
C ILE A 855 1.53 20.30 -3.08
N LEU A 856 1.02 20.09 -4.30
CA LEU A 856 -0.26 19.44 -4.54
C LEU A 856 -0.04 18.22 -5.42
N ASP A 857 -0.60 17.09 -5.03
CA ASP A 857 -0.50 15.84 -5.77
C ASP A 857 -1.85 15.57 -6.45
N GLU A 858 -1.89 15.73 -7.77
CA GLU A 858 -3.05 15.48 -8.61
C GLU A 858 -4.34 16.14 -8.09
N PRO A 859 -4.37 17.47 -7.94
CA PRO A 859 -5.50 18.17 -7.31
C PRO A 859 -6.79 18.13 -8.15
N THR A 860 -6.72 17.72 -9.41
CA THR A 860 -7.89 17.64 -10.31
C THR A 860 -8.60 16.29 -10.27
N THR A 861 -8.16 15.38 -9.41
CA THR A 861 -8.79 14.06 -9.23
C THR A 861 -10.26 14.21 -8.89
N GLY A 862 -11.11 13.57 -9.68
CA GLY A 862 -12.56 13.58 -9.47
C GLY A 862 -13.27 14.87 -9.89
N LEU A 863 -12.59 15.78 -10.58
CA LEU A 863 -13.13 17.08 -10.99
C LEU A 863 -13.60 17.09 -12.44
N HIS A 864 -14.77 17.67 -12.65
CA HIS A 864 -15.27 18.07 -13.96
C HIS A 864 -14.49 19.29 -14.48
N PHE A 865 -14.52 19.54 -15.79
CA PHE A 865 -13.84 20.68 -16.42
C PHE A 865 -14.15 22.02 -15.73
N ALA A 866 -15.40 22.25 -15.36
CA ALA A 866 -15.81 23.48 -14.67
C ALA A 866 -15.20 23.58 -13.27
N ASP A 867 -15.12 22.48 -12.54
CA ASP A 867 -14.49 22.42 -11.22
C ASP A 867 -12.97 22.68 -11.31
N ILE A 868 -12.33 22.17 -12.34
CA ILE A 868 -10.90 22.40 -12.63
C ILE A 868 -10.66 23.89 -12.89
N LYS A 869 -11.52 24.53 -13.67
CA LYS A 869 -11.43 25.96 -13.97
C LYS A 869 -11.50 26.80 -12.70
N GLN A 870 -12.41 26.47 -11.79
CA GLN A 870 -12.55 27.13 -10.50
C GLN A 870 -11.31 26.91 -9.61
N LEU A 871 -10.82 25.69 -9.50
CA LEU A 871 -9.63 25.35 -8.72
C LEU A 871 -8.39 26.09 -9.24
N LEU A 872 -8.20 26.13 -10.56
CA LEU A 872 -7.07 26.82 -11.16
C LEU A 872 -7.09 28.34 -10.85
N SER A 873 -8.27 28.94 -10.83
CA SER A 873 -8.39 30.36 -10.46
C SER A 873 -7.88 30.62 -9.03
N VAL A 874 -8.16 29.70 -8.11
CA VAL A 874 -7.68 29.75 -6.72
C VAL A 874 -6.17 29.57 -6.65
N LEU A 875 -5.62 28.59 -7.34
CA LEU A 875 -4.19 28.30 -7.32
C LEU A 875 -3.37 29.42 -7.97
N HIS A 876 -3.84 29.97 -9.08
CA HIS A 876 -3.16 31.09 -9.74
C HIS A 876 -3.20 32.38 -8.89
N ARG A 877 -4.27 32.60 -8.15
CA ARG A 877 -4.37 33.69 -7.21
C ARG A 877 -3.36 33.55 -6.06
N LEU A 878 -3.14 32.33 -5.54
CA LEU A 878 -2.10 32.05 -4.55
C LEU A 878 -0.71 32.38 -5.09
N ARG A 879 -0.43 31.99 -6.32
CA ARG A 879 0.84 32.32 -6.98
C ARG A 879 1.02 33.83 -7.11
N ASP A 880 0.00 34.54 -7.50
CA ASP A 880 0.03 36.00 -7.68
C ASP A 880 0.33 36.73 -6.36
N GLN A 881 0.04 36.11 -5.22
CA GLN A 881 0.39 36.61 -3.89
C GLN A 881 1.88 36.40 -3.53
N GLY A 882 2.67 35.78 -4.39
CA GLY A 882 4.08 35.50 -4.21
C GLY A 882 4.43 34.08 -3.84
N ASN A 883 3.45 33.21 -3.59
CA ASN A 883 3.67 31.81 -3.23
C ASN A 883 4.18 30.99 -4.44
N THR A 884 4.89 29.93 -4.16
CA THR A 884 5.33 28.95 -5.16
C THR A 884 4.40 27.75 -5.12
N ILE A 885 3.86 27.39 -6.27
CA ILE A 885 2.94 26.26 -6.40
C ILE A 885 3.61 25.16 -7.21
N VAL A 886 3.75 23.98 -6.63
CA VAL A 886 4.26 22.79 -7.29
C VAL A 886 3.14 21.77 -7.36
N VAL A 887 2.75 21.38 -8.57
CA VAL A 887 1.63 20.47 -8.81
C VAL A 887 2.13 19.27 -9.61
N ILE A 888 1.90 18.07 -9.08
CA ILE A 888 2.07 16.84 -9.86
C ILE A 888 0.76 16.64 -10.61
N GLU A 889 0.80 16.64 -11.95
CA GLU A 889 -0.44 16.63 -12.72
C GLU A 889 -0.28 15.94 -14.08
N HIS A 890 -1.35 15.31 -14.53
CA HIS A 890 -1.51 14.71 -15.86
C HIS A 890 -2.55 15.45 -16.71
N ASN A 891 -3.37 16.27 -16.10
CA ASN A 891 -4.44 16.99 -16.79
C ASN A 891 -3.85 18.10 -17.67
N LEU A 892 -4.07 18.00 -18.97
CA LEU A 892 -3.52 18.95 -19.93
C LEU A 892 -4.05 20.38 -19.76
N ASP A 893 -5.27 20.55 -19.24
CA ASP A 893 -5.84 21.87 -18.97
C ASP A 893 -5.09 22.57 -17.83
N VAL A 894 -4.61 21.82 -16.86
CA VAL A 894 -3.74 22.36 -15.80
C VAL A 894 -2.34 22.66 -16.35
N ILE A 895 -1.78 21.71 -17.08
CA ILE A 895 -0.41 21.81 -17.62
C ILE A 895 -0.29 23.02 -18.55
N LYS A 896 -1.27 23.26 -19.42
CA LYS A 896 -1.23 24.41 -20.35
C LYS A 896 -1.26 25.77 -19.65
N THR A 897 -1.78 25.84 -18.43
CA THR A 897 -1.83 27.08 -17.65
C THR A 897 -0.61 27.32 -16.79
N ALA A 898 0.30 26.35 -16.69
CA ALA A 898 1.50 26.42 -15.86
C ALA A 898 2.49 27.48 -16.37
N ASP A 899 3.24 28.08 -15.47
CA ASP A 899 4.34 28.98 -15.80
C ASP A 899 5.61 28.20 -16.15
N TRP A 900 5.77 27.04 -15.54
CA TRP A 900 6.95 26.20 -15.70
C TRP A 900 6.55 24.72 -15.65
N ILE A 901 7.23 23.90 -16.44
CA ILE A 901 7.00 22.45 -16.46
C ILE A 901 8.33 21.73 -16.25
N VAL A 902 8.30 20.70 -15.42
CA VAL A 902 9.37 19.72 -15.27
C VAL A 902 8.81 18.36 -15.71
N ASP A 903 9.31 17.83 -16.80
CA ASP A 903 8.83 16.57 -17.39
C ASP A 903 9.79 15.43 -17.08
N LEU A 904 9.26 14.37 -16.45
CA LEU A 904 10.02 13.17 -16.11
C LEU A 904 9.71 12.02 -17.06
N GLY A 905 10.65 11.14 -17.24
CA GLY A 905 10.49 9.96 -18.06
C GLY A 905 11.85 9.33 -18.40
N PRO A 906 12.02 8.82 -19.63
CA PRO A 906 11.05 8.76 -20.76
C PRO A 906 9.90 7.77 -20.56
N GLU A 907 10.11 6.74 -19.72
CA GLU A 907 9.13 5.71 -19.44
C GLU A 907 8.88 5.58 -17.93
N GLY A 908 8.10 4.59 -17.51
CA GLY A 908 7.90 4.27 -16.10
C GLY A 908 8.89 3.25 -15.56
N GLY A 909 8.98 3.11 -14.24
CA GLY A 909 9.84 2.14 -13.59
C GLY A 909 11.33 2.33 -13.88
N SER A 910 12.03 1.27 -14.24
CA SER A 910 13.46 1.31 -14.56
C SER A 910 13.78 2.13 -15.80
N GLY A 911 12.84 2.28 -16.71
CA GLY A 911 12.96 3.13 -17.90
C GLY A 911 12.71 4.62 -17.66
N GLY A 912 12.34 4.98 -16.44
CA GLY A 912 12.06 6.36 -16.01
C GLY A 912 13.14 6.95 -15.13
N GLY A 913 12.75 7.87 -14.27
CA GLY A 913 13.63 8.45 -13.25
C GLY A 913 14.59 9.51 -13.77
N GLN A 914 14.32 10.09 -14.92
CA GLN A 914 15.13 11.18 -15.51
C GLN A 914 14.25 12.41 -15.78
N ILE A 915 14.82 13.60 -15.64
CA ILE A 915 14.18 14.82 -16.10
C ILE A 915 14.49 14.95 -17.59
N ILE A 916 13.46 14.83 -18.42
CA ILE A 916 13.60 14.89 -19.89
C ILE A 916 13.72 16.34 -20.34
N ALA A 917 12.88 17.21 -19.79
CA ALA A 917 12.79 18.59 -20.23
C ALA A 917 12.27 19.50 -19.12
N THR A 918 12.70 20.77 -19.15
CA THR A 918 12.18 21.82 -18.28
C THR A 918 11.96 23.06 -19.12
N GLY A 919 10.98 23.85 -18.78
CA GLY A 919 10.69 25.11 -19.47
C GLY A 919 9.25 25.54 -19.36
N THR A 920 8.89 26.57 -20.11
CA THR A 920 7.50 27.00 -20.27
C THR A 920 6.72 25.94 -21.08
N PRO A 921 5.37 25.91 -21.02
CA PRO A 921 4.60 24.97 -21.83
C PRO A 921 4.92 25.06 -23.33
N GLU A 922 5.15 26.23 -23.86
CA GLU A 922 5.52 26.43 -25.27
C GLU A 922 6.88 25.81 -25.61
N GLN A 923 7.84 25.93 -24.71
CA GLN A 923 9.17 25.31 -24.85
C GLN A 923 9.10 23.77 -24.76
N ILE A 924 8.31 23.26 -23.83
CA ILE A 924 8.13 21.80 -23.67
C ILE A 924 7.46 21.18 -24.92
N ALA A 925 6.48 21.85 -25.51
CA ALA A 925 5.78 21.36 -26.68
C ALA A 925 6.72 21.13 -27.91
N LYS A 926 7.89 21.74 -27.93
CA LYS A 926 8.89 21.60 -28.98
C LYS A 926 9.90 20.48 -28.73
N VAL A 927 9.88 19.85 -27.56
CA VAL A 927 10.84 18.80 -27.18
C VAL A 927 10.48 17.48 -27.86
N GLU A 928 11.44 16.89 -28.55
CA GLU A 928 11.32 15.53 -29.09
C GLU A 928 11.60 14.50 -27.98
N GLY A 929 10.89 13.37 -28.03
CA GLY A 929 11.05 12.28 -27.05
C GLY A 929 10.26 12.43 -25.76
N SER A 930 9.53 13.52 -25.57
CA SER A 930 8.61 13.72 -24.46
C SER A 930 7.19 13.33 -24.85
N HIS A 931 6.61 12.38 -24.13
CA HIS A 931 5.19 12.01 -24.35
C HIS A 931 4.26 13.17 -24.00
N THR A 932 4.56 13.91 -22.95
CA THR A 932 3.80 15.11 -22.55
C THR A 932 3.83 16.17 -23.65
N ALA A 933 4.97 16.39 -24.29
CA ALA A 933 5.12 17.36 -25.36
C ALA A 933 4.20 17.06 -26.54
N ARG A 934 4.05 15.80 -26.92
CA ARG A 934 3.17 15.36 -28.01
C ARG A 934 1.72 15.80 -27.78
N PHE A 935 1.20 15.54 -26.58
CA PHE A 935 -0.18 15.89 -26.23
C PHE A 935 -0.35 17.40 -25.98
N LEU A 936 0.65 18.03 -25.35
CA LEU A 936 0.63 19.46 -25.05
C LEU A 936 0.65 20.31 -26.34
N LYS A 937 1.41 19.91 -27.34
CA LYS A 937 1.45 20.57 -28.65
C LYS A 937 0.06 20.68 -29.29
N GLY A 938 -0.72 19.60 -29.22
CA GLY A 938 -2.09 19.57 -29.73
C GLY A 938 -3.02 20.54 -28.99
N ILE A 939 -2.95 20.57 -27.66
CA ILE A 939 -3.84 21.43 -26.87
C ILE A 939 -3.45 22.91 -26.95
N LEU A 940 -2.16 23.24 -27.06
CA LEU A 940 -1.72 24.61 -27.24
C LEU A 940 -2.13 25.18 -28.63
N ALA A 941 -2.20 24.34 -29.65
CA ALA A 941 -2.67 24.73 -30.98
C ALA A 941 -4.15 25.05 -31.04
N LYS A 942 -4.94 24.43 -30.15
CA LYS A 942 -6.40 24.71 -30.04
C LYS A 942 -6.71 26.01 -29.29
N GLY A 943 -5.72 26.63 -28.69
CA GLY A 943 -5.74 27.96 -28.08
C GLY A 943 -6.59 28.18 -26.95
#